data_e41a7266affd5d6d51a54a7b9f897c42
#
_entry.id   e41a7266affd5d6d51a54a7b9f897c42
#
_cell.length_a   1.000
_cell.length_b   1.000
_cell.length_c   1.000
_cell.angle_alpha   90.00
_cell.angle_beta   90.00
_cell.angle_gamma   90.00
#
_symmetry.space_group_name_H-M   'P 1'
#
loop_
_entity.id
_entity.type
_entity.pdbx_description
1 polymer ?
#
loop_
_entity_poly.entity_id
_entity_poly.type
_entity_poly.pdbx_seq_one_letter_code
_entity_poly.pdbx_strand_id
1 'polypeptide(L)'
;MKNILRNLTILLTVLLFASCEKEPVDGNETDNGTTQTLELMISLPEKIEGAAGDVISVKFYSGKGPKMGDVVVLKKSGKEVICNIVSVEPDSFSFEISPEVETGKYSFCIRRGDVTKAVKDVQFNIEIRVEVAEKEGYNIYGIITCDEAGVPGVVVSDGVETAVTDENGIYYLKSNEYNRVVFMSVPSGYETVAQGVVPKIHKVIDGNPVTVERVDWTLTKVDNDDHILYVLGDMHLANRTNDLNQFALFAADINEQIEANKNKRQYAVTLGDMSWDLYWYSNAYDLYSYIDTINEKVKGIQIFHTIGNHDHDMNSAGDFNTVTAFKNVVAPTYYSFNIGNIHYIVLDNILCTNNGTGDRTYESSLTQDQLTWLANDLKYVDKSKKLVVTMHAQMYTEAGKASMAFSSELEKLCSGYETHVLSAHTHVIFNNDNLASKGIYHHNSGAVCGTWWWTGKYTSRLGLCKDGSPAGYYVYEMNGTDIKWRLKPTGRDFSHAFRTYDRNSIVLTAANFASGANSTSASKFESSASSWTSPDSNNYVYFNVFDYDPSWTIEVTENGTALKYEKVTVKDPLHLAAYEAKRYNENATPTSSFLASKVASHIFRVKASSATSTIEFKITDRFGNVYTESMKRPKTFSISAYNK
;
A
#
# COMPACT_ATOMS: atom_id res chain seq x y z
N MET A 1 2.74 27.82 24.36
CA MET A 1 3.36 27.33 25.61
C MET A 1 2.66 26.01 25.98
N LYS A 2 3.44 24.98 26.20
CA LYS A 2 3.09 23.60 26.56
C LYS A 2 2.57 22.75 25.39
N ASN A 3 3.43 21.96 24.78
CA ASN A 3 3.47 20.52 24.96
C ASN A 3 4.66 19.93 24.21
N ILE A 4 5.60 19.52 25.01
CA ILE A 4 6.73 18.66 24.67
C ILE A 4 6.45 17.31 25.34
N LEU A 5 6.88 16.26 24.69
CA LEU A 5 6.99 14.87 25.15
C LEU A 5 5.76 13.98 24.95
N ARG A 6 5.91 13.10 23.95
CA ARG A 6 5.31 11.78 24.00
C ARG A 6 6.24 10.74 23.33
N ASN A 7 7.25 10.34 24.07
CA ASN A 7 7.87 9.02 23.90
C ASN A 7 7.44 8.19 25.09
N LEU A 8 6.55 7.25 24.90
CA LEU A 8 6.18 6.29 25.94
C LEU A 8 6.41 4.88 25.40
N THR A 9 7.53 4.33 25.81
CA THR A 9 7.83 2.89 25.71
C THR A 9 7.01 2.17 26.78
N ILE A 10 6.10 1.32 26.39
CA ILE A 10 5.39 0.43 27.34
C ILE A 10 6.21 -0.84 27.47
N LEU A 11 6.86 -1.02 28.62
CA LEU A 11 7.47 -2.27 29.04
C LEU A 11 6.61 -2.87 30.16
N LEU A 12 5.90 -3.94 29.86
CA LEU A 12 5.16 -4.70 30.89
C LEU A 12 6.09 -5.76 31.45
N THR A 13 6.59 -5.52 32.69
CA THR A 13 7.40 -6.52 33.42
C THR A 13 6.55 -7.11 34.53
N VAL A 14 6.35 -8.43 34.48
CA VAL A 14 5.75 -9.18 35.58
C VAL A 14 6.87 -9.54 36.58
N LEU A 15 6.76 -9.02 37.77
CA LEU A 15 7.63 -9.34 38.91
C LEU A 15 7.03 -10.50 39.69
N LEU A 16 7.75 -11.61 39.75
CA LEU A 16 7.55 -12.67 40.77
C LEU A 16 8.59 -12.53 41.85
N PHE A 17 8.17 -12.17 43.06
CA PHE A 17 8.99 -12.20 44.26
C PHE A 17 8.94 -13.60 44.87
N ALA A 18 10.09 -14.15 45.12
CA ALA A 18 10.25 -15.22 46.10
C ALA A 18 11.27 -14.76 47.15
N SER A 19 10.77 -14.56 48.36
CA SER A 19 11.59 -14.26 49.53
C SER A 19 12.15 -15.54 50.17
N CYS A 20 13.38 -15.49 50.62
CA CYS A 20 13.85 -16.32 51.72
C CYS A 20 14.91 -15.55 52.51
N GLU A 21 14.54 -15.22 53.73
CA GLU A 21 15.42 -14.70 54.77
C GLU A 21 16.34 -15.81 55.30
N LYS A 22 17.58 -15.46 55.66
CA LYS A 22 18.28 -15.96 56.88
C LYS A 22 19.41 -15.03 57.26
N GLU A 23 19.40 -14.66 58.53
CA GLU A 23 20.36 -13.83 59.24
C GLU A 23 21.57 -14.66 59.77
N PRO A 24 22.52 -14.05 60.59
CA PRO A 24 23.90 -13.90 60.19
C PRO A 24 24.82 -14.74 61.12
N VAL A 25 26.08 -14.87 60.73
CA VAL A 25 27.14 -15.31 61.63
C VAL A 25 28.34 -14.40 61.47
N ASP A 26 28.71 -13.76 62.59
CA ASP A 26 29.96 -13.04 62.86
C ASP A 26 31.19 -13.89 62.60
N GLY A 27 32.21 -13.31 62.03
CA GLY A 27 33.54 -13.92 61.94
C GLY A 27 34.54 -12.96 61.28
N ASN A 28 35.26 -12.25 62.15
CA ASN A 28 36.40 -11.42 61.81
C ASN A 28 37.51 -12.26 61.16
N GLU A 29 37.95 -11.92 60.01
CA GLU A 29 39.33 -12.09 59.53
C GLU A 29 39.71 -11.07 58.49
N THR A 30 40.77 -10.34 58.76
CA THR A 30 41.45 -9.40 57.92
C THR A 30 42.20 -10.12 56.80
N ASP A 31 41.78 -9.92 55.55
CA ASP A 31 42.67 -10.20 54.42
C ASP A 31 42.63 -9.04 53.42
N ASN A 32 43.81 -8.44 53.21
CA ASN A 32 44.07 -7.38 52.27
C ASN A 32 44.19 -7.96 50.85
N GLY A 33 43.05 -8.26 50.24
CA GLY A 33 42.94 -8.53 48.83
C GLY A 33 41.69 -7.86 48.30
N THR A 34 41.81 -6.74 47.58
CA THR A 34 40.69 -6.09 46.90
C THR A 34 40.10 -7.03 45.85
N THR A 35 39.21 -7.90 46.29
CA THR A 35 38.35 -8.66 45.38
C THR A 35 37.42 -7.64 44.70
N GLN A 36 37.72 -7.29 43.46
CA GLN A 36 36.89 -6.39 42.65
C GLN A 36 35.57 -7.12 42.34
N THR A 37 34.58 -6.97 43.21
CA THR A 37 33.23 -7.47 42.93
C THR A 37 32.63 -6.71 41.74
N LEU A 38 32.38 -7.44 40.67
CA LEU A 38 31.73 -6.91 39.44
C LEU A 38 30.22 -7.06 39.60
N GLU A 39 29.55 -5.99 40.07
CA GLU A 39 28.08 -5.95 40.12
C GLU A 39 27.53 -5.33 38.83
N LEU A 40 26.66 -6.05 38.14
CA LEU A 40 26.09 -5.63 36.86
C LEU A 40 24.57 -5.75 36.87
N MET A 41 23.89 -4.67 36.48
CA MET A 41 22.45 -4.65 36.17
C MET A 41 22.28 -3.94 34.79
N ILE A 42 22.55 -4.69 33.74
CA ILE A 42 22.57 -4.20 32.36
C ILE A 42 21.28 -4.62 31.64
N SER A 43 20.64 -3.69 30.96
CA SER A 43 19.45 -3.95 30.14
C SER A 43 19.88 -4.19 28.69
N LEU A 44 20.05 -5.46 28.33
CA LEU A 44 20.36 -5.88 26.96
C LEU A 44 19.08 -6.17 26.17
N PRO A 45 18.98 -5.73 24.91
CA PRO A 45 17.96 -6.20 23.99
C PRO A 45 18.14 -7.70 23.70
N GLU A 46 17.15 -8.32 23.05
CA GLU A 46 17.27 -9.72 22.59
C GLU A 46 18.13 -9.83 21.33
N LYS A 47 18.23 -8.75 20.56
CA LYS A 47 18.96 -8.65 19.31
C LYS A 47 19.74 -7.33 19.25
N ILE A 48 20.98 -7.40 18.79
CA ILE A 48 21.81 -6.24 18.43
C ILE A 48 22.06 -6.31 16.93
N GLU A 49 21.77 -5.24 16.23
CA GLU A 49 22.03 -5.09 14.80
C GLU A 49 23.08 -4.00 14.62
N GLY A 50 24.06 -4.24 13.78
CA GLY A 50 25.12 -3.29 13.46
C GLY A 50 26.19 -3.92 12.60
N ALA A 51 27.12 -3.11 12.14
CA ALA A 51 28.31 -3.52 11.39
C ALA A 51 29.55 -3.52 12.29
N ALA A 52 30.61 -4.18 11.86
CA ALA A 52 31.92 -4.05 12.48
C ALA A 52 32.34 -2.57 12.53
N GLY A 53 32.81 -2.10 13.71
CA GLY A 53 33.14 -0.71 13.96
C GLY A 53 31.97 0.16 14.43
N ASP A 54 30.73 -0.33 14.42
CA ASP A 54 29.60 0.44 14.98
C ASP A 54 29.69 0.52 16.49
N VAL A 55 29.28 1.68 17.03
CA VAL A 55 29.24 1.94 18.47
C VAL A 55 27.82 1.73 18.97
N ILE A 56 27.64 0.72 19.82
CA ILE A 56 26.35 0.34 20.39
C ILE A 56 26.22 0.87 21.81
N SER A 57 25.15 1.62 22.08
CA SER A 57 24.85 2.11 23.43
C SER A 57 23.93 1.18 24.18
N VAL A 58 24.26 0.86 25.43
CA VAL A 58 23.54 -0.08 26.30
C VAL A 58 23.28 0.59 27.65
N LYS A 59 22.05 0.48 28.15
CA LYS A 59 21.66 1.04 29.44
C LYS A 59 21.96 0.09 30.60
N PHE A 60 22.29 0.67 31.76
CA PHE A 60 22.42 -0.05 33.03
C PHE A 60 21.79 0.74 34.19
N TYR A 61 21.54 0.04 35.32
CA TYR A 61 20.87 0.66 36.47
C TYR A 61 21.89 1.11 37.52
N SER A 62 21.74 2.37 37.95
CA SER A 62 22.30 3.02 39.12
C SER A 62 23.64 2.43 39.66
N GLY A 63 24.74 2.79 39.01
CA GLY A 63 26.08 2.41 39.47
C GLY A 63 26.46 0.93 39.29
N LYS A 64 25.57 0.10 38.75
CA LYS A 64 25.79 -1.34 38.49
C LYS A 64 26.07 -1.61 37.01
N GLY A 65 27.01 -0.88 36.44
CA GLY A 65 27.48 -0.98 35.07
C GLY A 65 28.98 -1.19 34.95
N PRO A 66 29.47 -1.32 33.73
CA PRO A 66 30.91 -1.33 33.48
C PRO A 66 31.54 0.02 33.78
N LYS A 67 32.86 0.03 33.88
CA LYS A 67 33.70 1.23 34.01
C LYS A 67 34.62 1.36 32.79
N MET A 68 35.14 2.54 32.55
CA MET A 68 36.22 2.70 31.55
C MET A 68 37.39 1.77 31.89
N GLY A 69 37.88 1.04 30.88
CA GLY A 69 38.88 0.00 31.00
C GLY A 69 38.32 -1.44 31.15
N ASP A 70 37.02 -1.59 31.40
CA ASP A 70 36.35 -2.88 31.22
C ASP A 70 36.15 -3.16 29.73
N VAL A 71 35.93 -4.43 29.37
CA VAL A 71 35.61 -4.81 27.97
C VAL A 71 34.36 -5.67 27.92
N VAL A 72 33.66 -5.60 26.83
CA VAL A 72 32.60 -6.57 26.47
C VAL A 72 33.28 -7.82 25.92
N VAL A 73 32.89 -8.98 26.43
CA VAL A 73 33.36 -10.28 25.94
C VAL A 73 32.16 -11.05 25.41
N LEU A 74 32.16 -11.33 24.13
CA LEU A 74 31.15 -12.11 23.44
C LEU A 74 31.62 -13.55 23.29
N LYS A 75 30.87 -14.51 23.83
CA LYS A 75 31.25 -15.94 23.81
C LYS A 75 30.28 -16.74 22.94
N LYS A 76 30.84 -17.47 21.95
CA LYS A 76 30.11 -18.37 21.06
C LYS A 76 30.95 -19.64 20.82
N SER A 77 30.40 -20.81 21.12
CA SER A 77 31.03 -22.12 20.83
C SER A 77 32.49 -22.25 21.28
N GLY A 78 32.82 -21.72 22.47
CA GLY A 78 34.17 -21.78 23.04
C GLY A 78 35.15 -20.70 22.53
N LYS A 79 34.75 -19.85 21.58
CA LYS A 79 35.50 -18.66 21.17
C LYS A 79 35.05 -17.45 21.98
N GLU A 80 35.99 -16.56 22.27
CA GLU A 80 35.74 -15.25 22.86
C GLU A 80 36.12 -14.16 21.86
N VAL A 81 35.25 -13.18 21.68
CA VAL A 81 35.51 -11.95 20.93
C VAL A 81 35.45 -10.78 21.89
N ILE A 82 36.46 -9.93 21.86
CA ILE A 82 36.56 -8.75 22.73
C ILE A 82 36.09 -7.52 21.94
N CYS A 83 35.14 -6.78 22.55
CA CYS A 83 34.67 -5.50 22.04
C CYS A 83 35.03 -4.41 23.07
N ASN A 84 35.67 -3.35 22.61
CA ASN A 84 36.14 -2.27 23.51
C ASN A 84 34.99 -1.37 23.94
N ILE A 85 34.94 -1.03 25.23
CA ILE A 85 34.06 0.00 25.75
C ILE A 85 34.67 1.35 25.43
N VAL A 86 33.95 2.18 24.65
CA VAL A 86 34.42 3.47 24.16
C VAL A 86 33.91 4.66 24.98
N SER A 87 32.77 4.49 25.68
CA SER A 87 32.28 5.48 26.63
C SER A 87 31.49 4.86 27.77
N VAL A 88 31.46 5.53 28.92
CA VAL A 88 30.62 5.19 30.06
C VAL A 88 30.02 6.46 30.64
N GLU A 89 28.70 6.51 30.66
CA GLU A 89 27.85 7.56 31.22
C GLU A 89 27.21 7.07 32.52
N PRO A 90 26.51 7.92 33.31
CA PRO A 90 25.93 7.51 34.59
C PRO A 90 24.94 6.33 34.56
N ASP A 91 24.23 6.14 33.40
CA ASP A 91 23.18 5.14 33.21
C ASP A 91 23.35 4.30 31.93
N SER A 92 24.42 4.51 31.19
CA SER A 92 24.70 3.82 29.93
C SER A 92 26.19 3.65 29.66
N PHE A 93 26.52 2.73 28.79
CA PHE A 93 27.86 2.61 28.22
C PHE A 93 27.76 2.29 26.73
N SER A 94 28.81 2.63 26.00
CA SER A 94 28.90 2.29 24.58
C SER A 94 30.12 1.45 24.31
N PHE A 95 29.96 0.47 23.43
CA PHE A 95 31.05 -0.40 22.98
C PHE A 95 31.06 -0.51 21.47
N GLU A 96 32.25 -0.69 20.91
CA GLU A 96 32.45 -0.85 19.47
C GLU A 96 32.36 -2.35 19.10
N ILE A 97 31.61 -2.67 18.04
CA ILE A 97 31.49 -4.05 17.53
C ILE A 97 32.84 -4.42 16.87
N SER A 98 33.53 -5.42 17.44
CA SER A 98 34.77 -5.92 16.88
C SER A 98 34.56 -6.53 15.49
N PRO A 99 35.49 -6.36 14.53
CA PRO A 99 35.45 -7.04 13.24
C PRO A 99 35.44 -8.58 13.30
N GLU A 100 35.80 -9.16 14.44
CA GLU A 100 35.79 -10.61 14.67
C GLU A 100 34.41 -11.15 15.07
N VAL A 101 33.40 -10.27 15.30
CA VAL A 101 32.05 -10.69 15.64
C VAL A 101 31.33 -11.14 14.36
N GLU A 102 30.85 -12.37 14.35
CA GLU A 102 30.06 -12.96 13.27
C GLU A 102 28.56 -12.95 13.62
N THR A 103 27.69 -13.10 12.63
CA THR A 103 26.25 -13.31 12.88
C THR A 103 26.03 -14.54 13.78
N GLY A 104 25.21 -14.40 14.82
CA GLY A 104 24.88 -15.52 15.69
C GLY A 104 24.51 -15.13 17.11
N LYS A 105 24.20 -16.13 17.93
CA LYS A 105 23.85 -15.96 19.33
C LYS A 105 25.09 -16.08 20.22
N TYR A 106 25.29 -15.06 21.06
CA TYR A 106 26.42 -14.95 21.98
C TYR A 106 25.96 -14.81 23.42
N SER A 107 26.77 -15.38 24.36
CA SER A 107 26.70 -14.96 25.74
C SER A 107 27.44 -13.64 25.90
N PHE A 108 26.72 -12.57 26.21
CA PHE A 108 27.25 -11.24 26.47
C PHE A 108 27.81 -11.14 27.87
N CYS A 109 29.09 -10.86 28.00
CA CYS A 109 29.81 -10.76 29.29
C CYS A 109 30.51 -9.42 29.41
N ILE A 110 30.75 -8.97 30.65
CA ILE A 110 31.66 -7.86 30.96
C ILE A 110 32.88 -8.44 31.67
N ARG A 111 34.06 -7.99 31.27
CA ARG A 111 35.35 -8.37 31.90
C ARG A 111 36.00 -7.15 32.51
N ARG A 112 36.37 -7.28 33.82
CA ARG A 112 37.18 -6.33 34.58
C ARG A 112 38.39 -7.02 35.12
N GLY A 113 39.61 -6.71 34.65
CA GLY A 113 40.81 -7.49 34.95
C GLY A 113 40.59 -8.97 34.63
N ASP A 114 40.80 -9.85 35.61
CA ASP A 114 40.63 -11.31 35.43
C ASP A 114 39.20 -11.81 35.65
N VAL A 115 38.27 -10.94 36.09
CA VAL A 115 36.89 -11.30 36.40
C VAL A 115 35.99 -11.10 35.22
N THR A 116 35.37 -12.16 34.69
CA THR A 116 34.38 -12.12 33.65
C THR A 116 33.01 -12.52 34.17
N LYS A 117 32.00 -11.68 34.00
CA LYS A 117 30.62 -11.93 34.42
C LYS A 117 29.67 -11.91 33.24
N ALA A 118 28.89 -12.98 33.09
CA ALA A 118 27.84 -13.04 32.08
C ALA A 118 26.65 -12.16 32.46
N VAL A 119 26.08 -11.50 31.47
CA VAL A 119 24.90 -10.65 31.58
C VAL A 119 23.67 -11.38 31.04
N LYS A 120 23.70 -11.75 29.78
CA LYS A 120 22.58 -12.38 29.06
C LYS A 120 23.07 -12.90 27.70
N ASP A 121 22.36 -13.89 27.14
CA ASP A 121 22.55 -14.25 25.73
C ASP A 121 21.89 -13.22 24.83
N VAL A 122 22.55 -12.87 23.74
CA VAL A 122 22.08 -11.88 22.77
C VAL A 122 22.38 -12.33 21.33
N GLN A 123 21.44 -12.13 20.44
CA GLN A 123 21.64 -12.36 19.00
C GLN A 123 22.33 -11.15 18.39
N PHE A 124 23.48 -11.37 17.76
CA PHE A 124 24.13 -10.36 16.93
C PHE A 124 23.81 -10.62 15.45
N ASN A 125 23.33 -9.60 14.78
CA ASN A 125 23.27 -9.57 13.33
C ASN A 125 24.24 -8.51 12.84
N ILE A 126 25.25 -8.93 12.13
CA ILE A 126 26.32 -8.07 11.64
C ILE A 126 26.18 -7.92 10.15
N GLU A 127 26.10 -6.69 9.69
CA GLU A 127 26.24 -6.36 8.28
C GLU A 127 27.73 -6.13 7.96
N ILE A 128 28.22 -6.76 6.90
CA ILE A 128 29.55 -6.49 6.40
C ILE A 128 29.47 -5.15 5.66
N ARG A 129 30.08 -4.11 6.23
CA ARG A 129 30.22 -2.81 5.56
C ARG A 129 31.46 -2.84 4.66
N VAL A 130 31.20 -2.78 3.37
CA VAL A 130 32.26 -2.47 2.40
C VAL A 130 32.63 -1.00 2.56
N GLU A 131 33.91 -0.66 2.72
CA GLU A 131 34.36 0.73 2.72
C GLU A 131 34.14 1.34 1.33
N VAL A 132 33.39 2.44 1.30
CA VAL A 132 33.18 3.26 0.11
C VAL A 132 33.72 4.66 0.42
N ALA A 133 34.73 5.08 -0.34
CA ALA A 133 35.33 6.40 -0.15
C ALA A 133 34.38 7.50 -0.64
N GLU A 134 34.32 8.61 0.07
CA GLU A 134 33.67 9.82 -0.42
C GLU A 134 34.33 10.30 -1.72
N LYS A 135 33.55 10.93 -2.59
CA LYS A 135 34.01 11.46 -3.86
C LYS A 135 33.71 12.95 -3.94
N GLU A 136 34.74 13.76 -4.19
CA GLU A 136 34.61 15.21 -4.33
C GLU A 136 33.54 15.59 -5.38
N GLY A 137 32.65 16.52 -5.01
CA GLY A 137 31.56 17.02 -5.86
C GLY A 137 30.27 16.17 -5.81
N TYR A 138 30.23 15.12 -4.99
CA TYR A 138 29.03 14.32 -4.70
C TYR A 138 28.70 14.38 -3.22
N ASN A 139 27.43 14.48 -2.89
CA ASN A 139 26.96 14.55 -1.51
C ASN A 139 26.15 13.34 -1.06
N ILE A 140 25.71 12.48 -1.98
CA ILE A 140 25.11 11.18 -1.67
C ILE A 140 25.96 10.10 -2.32
N TYR A 141 26.29 9.06 -1.55
CA TYR A 141 27.00 7.89 -2.07
C TYR A 141 26.63 6.63 -1.29
N GLY A 142 26.96 5.48 -1.81
CA GLY A 142 26.73 4.22 -1.12
C GLY A 142 27.03 3.01 -1.97
N ILE A 143 26.62 1.86 -1.43
CA ILE A 143 26.74 0.56 -2.10
C ILE A 143 25.43 -0.21 -2.07
N ILE A 144 25.15 -0.94 -3.13
CA ILE A 144 24.04 -1.87 -3.20
C ILE A 144 24.60 -3.28 -3.35
N THR A 145 24.26 -4.16 -2.43
CA THR A 145 24.83 -5.52 -2.35
C THR A 145 23.75 -6.61 -2.37
N CYS A 146 24.16 -7.80 -2.83
CA CYS A 146 23.43 -9.05 -2.67
C CYS A 146 24.44 -10.14 -2.33
N ASP A 147 24.20 -10.90 -1.26
CA ASP A 147 25.12 -11.95 -0.80
C ASP A 147 26.58 -11.46 -0.72
N GLU A 148 26.79 -10.29 -0.10
CA GLU A 148 28.08 -9.60 0.09
C GLU A 148 28.76 -9.09 -1.20
N ALA A 149 28.20 -9.37 -2.37
CA ALA A 149 28.70 -8.88 -3.65
C ALA A 149 27.97 -7.61 -4.10
N GLY A 150 28.67 -6.68 -4.71
CA GLY A 150 28.06 -5.49 -5.31
C GLY A 150 27.09 -5.84 -6.43
N VAL A 151 25.98 -5.13 -6.53
CA VAL A 151 24.99 -5.29 -7.61
C VAL A 151 25.15 -4.14 -8.59
N PRO A 152 25.66 -4.40 -9.80
CA PRO A 152 25.85 -3.35 -10.81
C PRO A 152 24.54 -2.99 -11.51
N GLY A 153 24.50 -1.78 -12.08
CA GLY A 153 23.39 -1.33 -12.95
C GLY A 153 22.12 -0.94 -12.22
N VAL A 154 22.15 -0.80 -10.88
CA VAL A 154 20.99 -0.34 -10.11
C VAL A 154 20.88 1.18 -10.21
N VAL A 155 19.72 1.67 -10.61
CA VAL A 155 19.44 3.12 -10.69
C VAL A 155 19.08 3.64 -9.30
N VAL A 156 19.73 4.71 -8.87
CA VAL A 156 19.48 5.46 -7.64
C VAL A 156 19.12 6.90 -7.99
N SER A 157 18.17 7.48 -7.30
CA SER A 157 17.70 8.84 -7.58
C SER A 157 17.33 9.60 -6.30
N ASP A 158 17.39 10.94 -6.36
CA ASP A 158 16.80 11.88 -5.37
C ASP A 158 15.41 12.40 -5.81
N GLY A 159 14.86 11.86 -6.91
CA GLY A 159 13.62 12.30 -7.51
C GLY A 159 13.80 13.36 -8.62
N VAL A 160 15.02 13.74 -8.96
CA VAL A 160 15.38 14.60 -10.10
C VAL A 160 16.57 14.00 -10.84
N GLU A 161 17.70 13.91 -10.13
CA GLU A 161 18.94 13.34 -10.66
C GLU A 161 18.98 11.82 -10.48
N THR A 162 19.75 11.16 -11.33
CA THR A 162 19.95 9.72 -11.29
C THR A 162 21.43 9.36 -11.32
N ALA A 163 21.77 8.31 -10.60
CA ALA A 163 23.08 7.64 -10.67
C ALA A 163 22.86 6.13 -10.88
N VAL A 164 23.89 5.44 -11.33
CA VAL A 164 23.85 3.99 -11.54
C VAL A 164 25.04 3.36 -10.83
N THR A 165 24.80 2.23 -10.17
CA THR A 165 25.88 1.48 -9.51
C THR A 165 26.87 0.92 -10.54
N ASP A 166 28.16 1.02 -10.21
CA ASP A 166 29.26 0.44 -10.98
C ASP A 166 29.35 -1.10 -10.80
N GLU A 167 30.40 -1.71 -11.36
CA GLU A 167 30.68 -3.15 -11.28
C GLU A 167 30.82 -3.68 -9.83
N ASN A 168 31.14 -2.79 -8.87
CA ASN A 168 31.27 -3.10 -7.45
C ASN A 168 29.99 -2.75 -6.66
N GLY A 169 28.91 -2.35 -7.33
CA GLY A 169 27.67 -1.92 -6.70
C GLY A 169 27.74 -0.53 -6.09
N ILE A 170 28.78 0.26 -6.35
CA ILE A 170 28.99 1.59 -5.77
C ILE A 170 28.36 2.66 -6.65
N TYR A 171 27.71 3.64 -6.03
CA TYR A 171 27.15 4.80 -6.73
C TYR A 171 27.52 6.12 -6.03
N TYR A 172 27.50 7.18 -6.82
CA TYR A 172 27.70 8.56 -6.38
C TYR A 172 26.64 9.43 -7.04
N LEU A 173 25.88 10.16 -6.24
CA LEU A 173 24.80 11.04 -6.68
C LEU A 173 25.10 12.48 -6.21
N LYS A 174 24.97 13.43 -7.14
CA LYS A 174 25.01 14.86 -6.81
C LYS A 174 23.57 15.33 -6.67
N SER A 175 23.10 15.42 -5.43
CA SER A 175 21.74 15.81 -5.09
C SER A 175 21.65 17.28 -4.67
N ASN A 176 20.56 17.94 -5.02
CA ASN A 176 20.18 19.22 -4.39
C ASN A 176 19.40 19.02 -3.08
N GLU A 177 19.06 17.76 -2.76
CA GLU A 177 18.35 17.29 -1.56
C GLU A 177 16.96 17.91 -1.32
N TYR A 178 16.44 18.64 -2.31
CA TYR A 178 15.16 19.31 -2.20
C TYR A 178 14.02 18.37 -1.81
N ASN A 179 13.98 17.15 -2.41
CA ASN A 179 12.94 16.16 -2.12
C ASN A 179 13.13 15.44 -0.78
N ARG A 180 14.29 15.59 -0.14
CA ARG A 180 14.65 14.96 1.15
C ARG A 180 14.54 13.44 1.15
N VAL A 181 14.66 12.81 0.01
CA VAL A 181 14.65 11.35 -0.13
C VAL A 181 15.67 10.92 -1.17
N VAL A 182 16.27 9.75 -0.94
CA VAL A 182 17.01 9.01 -1.95
C VAL A 182 16.40 7.62 -2.04
N PHE A 183 16.21 7.13 -3.24
CA PHE A 183 15.59 5.84 -3.49
C PHE A 183 16.30 5.07 -4.61
N MET A 184 16.19 3.75 -4.58
CA MET A 184 16.65 2.89 -5.65
C MET A 184 15.47 2.34 -6.46
N SER A 185 15.66 2.20 -7.77
CA SER A 185 14.80 1.39 -8.63
C SER A 185 15.23 -0.07 -8.49
N VAL A 186 14.47 -0.86 -7.70
CA VAL A 186 14.80 -2.29 -7.48
C VAL A 186 14.97 -2.98 -8.83
N PRO A 187 16.10 -3.64 -9.12
CA PRO A 187 16.32 -4.27 -10.42
C PRO A 187 15.55 -5.59 -10.57
N SER A 188 15.28 -6.00 -11.81
CA SER A 188 14.69 -7.31 -12.11
C SER A 188 15.51 -8.45 -11.52
N GLY A 189 14.84 -9.48 -11.00
CA GLY A 189 15.51 -10.63 -10.38
C GLY A 189 15.99 -10.38 -8.95
N TYR A 190 15.53 -9.28 -8.33
CA TYR A 190 15.84 -8.96 -6.93
C TYR A 190 14.62 -8.46 -6.16
N GLU A 191 14.68 -8.59 -4.85
CA GLU A 191 13.80 -7.98 -3.87
C GLU A 191 14.64 -7.20 -2.84
N THR A 192 14.06 -6.14 -2.29
CA THR A 192 14.66 -5.44 -1.14
C THR A 192 14.08 -5.98 0.16
N VAL A 193 14.74 -5.68 1.28
CA VAL A 193 14.19 -5.93 2.62
C VAL A 193 12.87 -5.17 2.78
N ALA A 194 11.89 -5.80 3.43
CA ALA A 194 10.62 -5.16 3.76
C ALA A 194 10.42 -5.03 5.26
N GLN A 195 9.79 -3.96 5.70
CA GLN A 195 9.28 -3.81 7.06
C GLN A 195 7.77 -4.13 7.06
N GLY A 196 7.43 -5.32 7.51
CA GLY A 196 6.09 -5.86 7.26
C GLY A 196 5.87 -6.07 5.76
N VAL A 197 4.91 -5.34 5.18
CA VAL A 197 4.63 -5.38 3.73
C VAL A 197 5.28 -4.22 2.95
N VAL A 198 5.93 -3.26 3.63
CA VAL A 198 6.51 -2.05 2.99
C VAL A 198 7.96 -2.31 2.58
N PRO A 199 8.29 -2.33 1.28
CA PRO A 199 9.66 -2.49 0.80
C PRO A 199 10.52 -1.28 1.13
N LYS A 200 11.76 -1.50 1.59
CA LYS A 200 12.71 -0.45 1.97
C LYS A 200 13.52 0.02 0.76
N ILE A 201 12.86 0.72 -0.14
CA ILE A 201 13.45 1.24 -1.37
C ILE A 201 14.08 2.63 -1.20
N HIS A 202 13.81 3.34 -0.10
CA HIS A 202 14.23 4.72 0.09
C HIS A 202 14.78 5.00 1.49
N LYS A 203 15.49 6.12 1.58
CA LYS A 203 15.93 6.75 2.83
C LYS A 203 15.51 8.22 2.80
N VAL A 204 15.04 8.71 3.95
CA VAL A 204 14.90 10.15 4.19
C VAL A 204 16.27 10.68 4.53
N ILE A 205 16.68 11.77 3.88
CA ILE A 205 17.98 12.44 4.06
C ILE A 205 17.79 13.79 4.75
N ASP A 206 18.89 14.37 5.24
CA ASP A 206 18.92 15.65 5.98
C ASP A 206 18.26 16.80 5.18
N GLY A 207 18.41 16.83 3.87
CA GLY A 207 17.91 17.90 3.01
C GLY A 207 18.83 19.13 2.99
N ASN A 208 20.09 18.98 3.43
CA ASN A 208 21.14 19.98 3.35
C ASN A 208 22.21 19.53 2.35
N PRO A 209 22.28 20.12 1.13
CA PRO A 209 23.15 19.65 0.06
C PRO A 209 24.67 19.79 0.35
N VAL A 210 25.05 20.38 1.49
CA VAL A 210 26.47 20.40 1.93
C VAL A 210 26.81 19.25 2.88
N THR A 211 25.81 18.53 3.38
CA THR A 211 26.00 17.31 4.17
C THR A 211 26.31 16.16 3.22
N VAL A 212 27.31 15.35 3.55
CA VAL A 212 27.63 14.16 2.77
C VAL A 212 27.01 12.97 3.47
N GLU A 213 26.10 12.24 2.79
CA GLU A 213 25.37 11.13 3.37
C GLU A 213 25.65 9.82 2.63
N ARG A 214 25.90 8.76 3.38
CA ARG A 214 26.02 7.41 2.88
C ARG A 214 24.70 6.65 2.98
N VAL A 215 24.24 6.09 1.87
CA VAL A 215 22.97 5.35 1.79
C VAL A 215 23.21 4.01 1.12
N ASP A 216 23.18 2.93 1.89
CA ASP A 216 23.40 1.56 1.42
C ASP A 216 22.10 0.77 1.37
N TRP A 217 22.02 -0.21 0.45
CA TRP A 217 20.93 -1.18 0.39
C TRP A 217 21.46 -2.60 0.22
N THR A 218 20.69 -3.54 0.77
CA THR A 218 20.91 -4.97 0.55
C THR A 218 19.73 -5.56 -0.19
N LEU A 219 20.03 -6.31 -1.25
CA LEU A 219 19.06 -6.99 -2.08
C LEU A 219 19.12 -8.51 -1.86
N THR A 220 18.03 -9.18 -2.15
CA THR A 220 17.95 -10.64 -2.20
C THR A 220 17.64 -11.07 -3.63
N LYS A 221 18.39 -12.01 -4.17
CA LYS A 221 18.16 -12.54 -5.51
C LYS A 221 16.93 -13.43 -5.53
N VAL A 222 16.07 -13.22 -6.52
CA VAL A 222 14.82 -13.97 -6.68
C VAL A 222 14.56 -14.23 -8.17
N ASP A 223 13.76 -15.24 -8.45
CA ASP A 223 13.13 -15.41 -9.77
C ASP A 223 11.73 -14.79 -9.70
N ASN A 224 11.52 -13.69 -10.42
CA ASN A 224 10.28 -12.92 -10.42
C ASN A 224 9.79 -12.56 -11.84
N ASP A 225 10.27 -13.29 -12.87
CA ASP A 225 9.81 -13.08 -14.24
C ASP A 225 8.31 -13.33 -14.38
N ASP A 226 7.83 -14.41 -13.76
CA ASP A 226 6.41 -14.71 -13.64
C ASP A 226 5.94 -14.35 -12.23
N HIS A 227 4.97 -13.46 -12.14
CA HIS A 227 4.48 -13.01 -10.84
C HIS A 227 2.98 -12.64 -10.86
N ILE A 228 2.41 -12.54 -9.66
CA ILE A 228 1.07 -12.00 -9.42
C ILE A 228 1.22 -10.59 -8.88
N LEU A 229 0.44 -9.67 -9.43
CA LEU A 229 0.30 -8.32 -8.88
C LEU A 229 -1.14 -8.07 -8.43
N TYR A 230 -1.32 -7.77 -7.15
CA TYR A 230 -2.60 -7.29 -6.61
C TYR A 230 -2.68 -5.78 -6.74
N VAL A 231 -3.76 -5.25 -7.33
CA VAL A 231 -3.96 -3.81 -7.53
C VAL A 231 -5.08 -3.34 -6.62
N LEU A 232 -4.75 -2.44 -5.70
CA LEU A 232 -5.58 -2.04 -4.55
C LEU A 232 -5.89 -0.53 -4.64
N GLY A 233 -7.10 -0.15 -5.02
CA GLY A 233 -7.53 1.25 -5.08
C GLY A 233 -8.35 1.67 -3.87
N ASP A 234 -8.21 2.91 -3.41
CA ASP A 234 -9.14 3.62 -2.53
C ASP A 234 -9.60 2.81 -1.30
N MET A 235 -8.71 2.60 -0.33
CA MET A 235 -9.04 1.89 0.91
C MET A 235 -9.76 2.80 1.92
N HIS A 236 -9.43 4.09 1.98
CA HIS A 236 -10.04 5.09 2.85
C HIS A 236 -10.24 4.64 4.29
N LEU A 237 -9.19 4.10 4.92
CA LEU A 237 -9.23 3.73 6.32
C LEU A 237 -9.15 4.98 7.20
N ALA A 238 -10.06 5.09 8.15
CA ALA A 238 -10.20 6.29 8.98
C ALA A 238 -10.79 6.03 10.36
N ASN A 239 -10.91 4.76 10.76
CA ASN A 239 -11.58 4.36 12.01
C ASN A 239 -13.00 4.96 12.13
N ARG A 240 -13.78 4.84 11.03
CA ARG A 240 -15.17 5.33 10.94
C ARG A 240 -16.03 4.39 10.10
N THR A 241 -17.34 4.50 10.17
CA THR A 241 -18.27 3.68 9.34
C THR A 241 -18.04 2.17 9.41
N ASN A 242 -17.44 1.70 10.52
CA ASN A 242 -17.06 0.29 10.69
C ASN A 242 -16.07 -0.19 9.60
N ASP A 243 -15.22 0.70 9.08
CA ASP A 243 -14.29 0.46 7.99
C ASP A 243 -13.24 -0.59 8.34
N LEU A 244 -12.64 -0.53 9.55
CA LEU A 244 -11.60 -1.49 9.96
C LEU A 244 -12.11 -2.93 10.02
N ASN A 245 -13.37 -3.15 10.45
CA ASN A 245 -13.98 -4.49 10.44
C ASN A 245 -14.33 -4.95 9.01
N GLN A 246 -14.74 -4.04 8.14
CA GLN A 246 -14.99 -4.35 6.74
C GLN A 246 -13.67 -4.61 5.99
N PHE A 247 -12.63 -3.84 6.30
CA PHE A 247 -11.28 -4.06 5.78
C PHE A 247 -10.72 -5.43 6.20
N ALA A 248 -11.04 -5.91 7.40
CA ALA A 248 -10.64 -7.25 7.82
C ALA A 248 -11.24 -8.36 6.91
N LEU A 249 -12.43 -8.15 6.34
CA LEU A 249 -13.01 -9.08 5.35
C LEU A 249 -12.25 -9.04 4.02
N PHE A 250 -11.85 -7.86 3.57
CA PHE A 250 -10.98 -7.72 2.40
C PHE A 250 -9.61 -8.37 2.65
N ALA A 251 -9.00 -8.12 3.82
CA ALA A 251 -7.71 -8.70 4.16
C ALA A 251 -7.75 -10.23 4.23
N ALA A 252 -8.83 -10.81 4.73
CA ALA A 252 -9.03 -12.26 4.69
C ALA A 252 -9.10 -12.79 3.25
N ASP A 253 -9.86 -12.11 2.38
CA ASP A 253 -10.04 -12.49 0.97
C ASP A 253 -8.70 -12.41 0.20
N ILE A 254 -7.93 -11.32 0.34
CA ILE A 254 -6.63 -11.22 -0.34
C ILE A 254 -5.62 -12.24 0.20
N ASN A 255 -5.61 -12.51 1.51
CA ASN A 255 -4.73 -13.54 2.08
C ASN A 255 -5.09 -14.95 1.58
N GLU A 256 -6.37 -15.26 1.31
CA GLU A 256 -6.78 -16.50 0.64
C GLU A 256 -6.21 -16.56 -0.79
N GLN A 257 -6.21 -15.45 -1.53
CA GLN A 257 -5.60 -15.40 -2.87
C GLN A 257 -4.08 -15.55 -2.79
N ILE A 258 -3.42 -14.92 -1.82
CA ILE A 258 -1.97 -15.05 -1.59
C ILE A 258 -1.62 -16.51 -1.30
N GLU A 259 -2.35 -17.17 -0.41
CA GLU A 259 -2.11 -18.58 -0.09
C GLU A 259 -2.39 -19.51 -1.30
N ALA A 260 -3.46 -19.22 -2.06
CA ALA A 260 -3.80 -19.99 -3.27
C ALA A 260 -2.70 -19.91 -4.34
N ASN A 261 -1.92 -18.82 -4.36
CA ASN A 261 -0.86 -18.56 -5.33
C ASN A 261 0.56 -18.65 -4.73
N LYS A 262 0.75 -19.26 -3.56
CA LYS A 262 2.02 -19.29 -2.81
C LYS A 262 3.23 -19.84 -3.57
N ASN A 263 3.00 -20.55 -4.65
CA ASN A 263 4.05 -21.10 -5.53
C ASN A 263 4.56 -20.09 -6.56
N LYS A 264 3.96 -18.89 -6.65
CA LYS A 264 4.38 -17.79 -7.51
C LYS A 264 4.91 -16.63 -6.66
N ARG A 265 5.78 -15.80 -7.22
CA ARG A 265 6.11 -14.51 -6.61
C ARG A 265 4.88 -13.61 -6.64
N GLN A 266 4.66 -12.86 -5.56
CA GLN A 266 3.46 -12.07 -5.40
C GLN A 266 3.79 -10.72 -4.82
N TYR A 267 3.19 -9.68 -5.39
CA TYR A 267 3.38 -8.29 -5.01
C TYR A 267 2.03 -7.59 -5.02
N ALA A 268 1.96 -6.41 -4.42
CA ALA A 268 0.83 -5.52 -4.60
C ALA A 268 1.28 -4.10 -4.92
N VAL A 269 0.39 -3.36 -5.57
CA VAL A 269 0.48 -1.90 -5.70
C VAL A 269 -0.80 -1.28 -5.16
N THR A 270 -0.69 -0.17 -4.42
CA THR A 270 -1.87 0.65 -4.13
C THR A 270 -2.03 1.72 -5.19
N LEU A 271 -3.24 2.23 -5.36
CA LEU A 271 -3.53 3.33 -6.27
C LEU A 271 -3.94 4.61 -5.52
N GLY A 272 -3.42 4.79 -4.29
CA GLY A 272 -3.69 5.96 -3.46
C GLY A 272 -4.93 5.83 -2.58
N ASP A 273 -5.16 6.86 -1.79
CA ASP A 273 -6.26 6.97 -0.83
C ASP A 273 -6.33 5.79 0.15
N MET A 274 -5.17 5.44 0.73
CA MET A 274 -5.07 4.40 1.75
C MET A 274 -5.72 4.83 3.04
N SER A 275 -5.52 6.08 3.43
CA SER A 275 -6.09 6.71 4.63
C SER A 275 -7.12 7.79 4.23
N TRP A 276 -7.58 8.57 5.20
CA TRP A 276 -8.47 9.70 4.92
C TRP A 276 -8.12 10.90 5.79
N ASP A 277 -7.43 11.87 5.22
CA ASP A 277 -6.91 13.10 5.84
C ASP A 277 -7.90 13.85 6.74
N LEU A 278 -9.18 13.89 6.38
CA LEU A 278 -10.25 14.51 7.19
C LEU A 278 -10.38 13.91 8.60
N TYR A 279 -9.88 12.72 8.82
CA TYR A 279 -10.00 11.97 10.07
C TYR A 279 -8.66 11.69 10.76
N TRP A 280 -7.53 12.09 10.18
CA TRP A 280 -6.21 11.87 10.79
C TRP A 280 -6.15 12.37 12.22
N TYR A 281 -6.66 13.57 12.47
CA TYR A 281 -6.62 14.22 13.78
C TYR A 281 -7.84 13.92 14.64
N SER A 282 -9.04 13.89 14.06
CA SER A 282 -10.28 13.68 14.81
C SER A 282 -10.48 12.25 15.30
N ASN A 283 -10.04 11.27 14.51
CA ASN A 283 -10.15 9.85 14.82
C ASN A 283 -8.81 9.22 15.21
N ALA A 284 -7.72 10.02 15.24
CA ALA A 284 -6.34 9.56 15.46
C ALA A 284 -5.98 8.38 14.54
N TYR A 285 -6.30 8.51 13.26
CA TYR A 285 -6.03 7.48 12.25
C TYR A 285 -5.39 8.12 11.01
N ASP A 286 -4.10 8.07 10.93
CA ASP A 286 -3.24 8.64 9.90
C ASP A 286 -2.50 7.54 9.09
N LEU A 287 -1.48 7.92 8.32
CA LEU A 287 -0.67 6.97 7.56
C LEU A 287 0.14 6.01 8.45
N TYR A 288 0.54 6.43 9.66
CA TYR A 288 1.20 5.51 10.60
C TYR A 288 0.23 4.40 11.03
N SER A 289 -1.01 4.78 11.36
CA SER A 289 -2.08 3.85 11.71
C SER A 289 -2.46 2.92 10.56
N TYR A 290 -2.44 3.45 9.31
CA TYR A 290 -2.62 2.63 8.12
C TYR A 290 -1.52 1.58 7.99
N ILE A 291 -0.24 1.98 8.11
CA ILE A 291 0.89 1.05 8.01
C ILE A 291 0.82 -0.04 9.08
N ASP A 292 0.45 0.30 10.31
CA ASP A 292 0.24 -0.70 11.36
C ASP A 292 -0.89 -1.68 10.99
N THR A 293 -2.00 -1.14 10.47
CA THR A 293 -3.16 -1.95 10.05
C THR A 293 -2.82 -2.88 8.89
N ILE A 294 -2.18 -2.37 7.82
CA ILE A 294 -1.85 -3.19 6.66
C ILE A 294 -0.82 -4.27 7.00
N ASN A 295 0.19 -3.93 7.81
CA ASN A 295 1.20 -4.86 8.30
C ASN A 295 0.62 -5.94 9.21
N GLU A 296 -0.42 -5.62 9.99
CA GLU A 296 -1.13 -6.60 10.81
C GLU A 296 -1.99 -7.54 9.96
N LYS A 297 -2.70 -7.02 8.97
CA LYS A 297 -3.78 -7.73 8.27
C LYS A 297 -3.35 -8.45 7.01
N VAL A 298 -2.39 -7.94 6.24
CA VAL A 298 -1.89 -8.54 4.99
C VAL A 298 -0.49 -9.10 5.21
N LYS A 299 -0.24 -10.30 4.74
CA LYS A 299 1.01 -11.03 5.01
C LYS A 299 1.64 -11.60 3.74
N GLY A 300 2.97 -11.75 3.78
CA GLY A 300 3.70 -12.57 2.81
C GLY A 300 3.95 -11.94 1.44
N ILE A 301 3.65 -10.65 1.26
CA ILE A 301 3.92 -9.92 0.01
C ILE A 301 4.52 -8.54 0.29
N GLN A 302 5.20 -7.97 -0.69
CA GLN A 302 5.60 -6.57 -0.68
C GLN A 302 4.53 -5.72 -1.36
N ILE A 303 4.19 -4.58 -0.76
CA ILE A 303 3.21 -3.63 -1.29
C ILE A 303 3.91 -2.32 -1.63
N PHE A 304 3.92 -1.96 -2.92
CA PHE A 304 4.41 -0.68 -3.41
C PHE A 304 3.26 0.34 -3.41
N HIS A 305 3.46 1.51 -2.86
CA HIS A 305 2.39 2.44 -2.58
C HIS A 305 2.41 3.64 -3.53
N THR A 306 1.27 3.96 -4.12
CA THR A 306 0.98 5.23 -4.79
C THR A 306 0.27 6.15 -3.81
N ILE A 307 0.61 7.42 -3.79
CA ILE A 307 -0.07 8.42 -2.96
C ILE A 307 -1.38 8.88 -3.61
N GLY A 308 -2.42 9.12 -2.79
CA GLY A 308 -3.69 9.70 -3.23
C GLY A 308 -3.99 11.03 -2.54
N ASN A 309 -5.04 11.73 -2.94
CA ASN A 309 -5.35 13.04 -2.38
C ASN A 309 -5.75 13.01 -0.90
N HIS A 310 -6.17 11.87 -0.39
CA HIS A 310 -6.48 11.67 1.02
C HIS A 310 -5.29 11.20 1.87
N ASP A 311 -4.12 11.03 1.26
CA ASP A 311 -2.86 10.67 1.92
C ASP A 311 -1.95 11.89 2.14
N HIS A 312 -2.45 13.09 1.85
CA HIS A 312 -1.81 14.38 2.10
C HIS A 312 -2.32 15.00 3.41
N ASP A 313 -1.43 15.59 4.19
CA ASP A 313 -1.83 16.28 5.43
C ASP A 313 -2.52 17.61 5.10
N MET A 314 -3.85 17.68 5.30
CA MET A 314 -4.64 18.88 5.05
C MET A 314 -4.27 20.09 5.95
N ASN A 315 -3.58 19.86 7.07
CA ASN A 315 -3.12 20.91 7.98
C ASN A 315 -1.74 21.46 7.63
N SER A 316 -1.09 20.90 6.61
CA SER A 316 0.17 21.40 6.05
C SER A 316 -0.08 22.24 4.80
N ALA A 317 0.73 23.26 4.56
CA ALA A 317 0.59 24.15 3.42
C ALA A 317 1.51 23.73 2.26
N GLY A 318 0.95 23.72 1.04
CA GLY A 318 1.68 23.45 -0.19
C GLY A 318 2.06 21.98 -0.36
N ASP A 319 2.31 21.56 -1.59
CA ASP A 319 2.51 20.19 -2.00
C ASP A 319 3.63 19.48 -1.21
N PHE A 320 4.78 20.10 -1.13
CA PHE A 320 5.98 19.52 -0.49
C PHE A 320 5.77 19.12 0.98
N ASN A 321 5.06 19.94 1.77
CA ASN A 321 4.90 19.69 3.21
C ASN A 321 3.78 18.69 3.51
N THR A 322 2.77 18.62 2.65
CA THR A 322 1.61 17.73 2.85
C THR A 322 1.98 16.26 2.78
N VAL A 323 3.08 15.92 2.10
CA VAL A 323 3.53 14.53 1.88
C VAL A 323 4.58 14.04 2.87
N THR A 324 4.89 14.83 3.91
CA THR A 324 5.95 14.51 4.87
C THR A 324 5.70 13.16 5.58
N ALA A 325 4.47 12.91 6.03
CA ALA A 325 4.13 11.63 6.67
C ALA A 325 4.30 10.46 5.70
N PHE A 326 3.85 10.62 4.45
CA PHE A 326 4.00 9.59 3.42
C PHE A 326 5.46 9.23 3.17
N LYS A 327 6.32 10.23 2.95
CA LYS A 327 7.77 10.03 2.75
C LYS A 327 8.45 9.37 3.94
N ASN A 328 8.01 9.66 5.16
CA ASN A 328 8.63 9.10 6.37
C ASN A 328 8.30 7.63 6.61
N VAL A 329 7.09 7.18 6.28
CA VAL A 329 6.62 5.85 6.71
C VAL A 329 6.20 4.92 5.58
N VAL A 330 5.94 5.44 4.38
CA VAL A 330 5.42 4.67 3.25
C VAL A 330 6.45 4.53 2.14
N ALA A 331 6.65 5.59 1.34
CA ALA A 331 7.50 5.58 0.15
C ALA A 331 7.85 7.01 -0.30
N PRO A 332 8.75 7.22 -1.26
CA PRO A 332 8.78 8.45 -2.06
C PRO A 332 7.41 8.64 -2.73
N THR A 333 7.01 9.87 -3.01
CA THR A 333 5.71 10.11 -3.67
C THR A 333 5.69 9.64 -5.13
N TYR A 334 6.86 9.57 -5.76
CA TYR A 334 7.08 8.95 -7.07
C TYR A 334 8.41 8.21 -7.11
N TYR A 335 8.45 7.10 -7.82
CA TYR A 335 9.61 6.20 -7.92
C TYR A 335 9.36 5.12 -8.96
N SER A 336 10.38 4.29 -9.24
CA SER A 336 10.27 3.13 -10.10
C SER A 336 10.81 1.86 -9.45
N PHE A 337 10.45 0.72 -9.98
CA PHE A 337 11.00 -0.59 -9.64
C PHE A 337 10.76 -1.57 -10.79
N ASN A 338 11.52 -2.66 -10.81
CA ASN A 338 11.36 -3.68 -11.82
C ASN A 338 11.00 -5.03 -11.18
N ILE A 339 10.05 -5.73 -11.80
CA ILE A 339 9.74 -7.11 -11.48
C ILE A 339 9.74 -7.86 -12.82
N GLY A 340 10.67 -8.79 -13.00
CA GLY A 340 10.86 -9.49 -14.26
C GLY A 340 10.99 -8.53 -15.45
N ASN A 341 10.19 -8.77 -16.49
CA ASN A 341 10.20 -8.00 -17.72
C ASN A 341 9.27 -6.78 -17.71
N ILE A 342 8.79 -6.39 -16.56
CA ILE A 342 7.93 -5.22 -16.36
C ILE A 342 8.71 -4.15 -15.59
N HIS A 343 8.65 -2.91 -16.09
CA HIS A 343 9.11 -1.73 -15.37
C HIS A 343 7.91 -0.98 -14.81
N TYR A 344 7.85 -0.88 -13.49
CA TYR A 344 6.78 -0.21 -12.76
C TYR A 344 7.19 1.22 -12.44
N ILE A 345 6.29 2.15 -12.72
CA ILE A 345 6.46 3.59 -12.47
C ILE A 345 5.32 4.04 -11.58
N VAL A 346 5.64 4.52 -10.41
CA VAL A 346 4.69 5.14 -9.48
C VAL A 346 4.79 6.65 -9.63
N LEU A 347 3.67 7.32 -9.90
CA LEU A 347 3.63 8.77 -10.07
C LEU A 347 2.69 9.40 -9.05
N ASP A 348 3.08 10.56 -8.56
CA ASP A 348 2.24 11.46 -7.78
C ASP A 348 1.56 12.44 -8.73
N ASN A 349 0.29 12.22 -9.00
CA ASN A 349 -0.48 13.12 -9.87
C ASN A 349 -1.51 13.97 -9.09
N ILE A 350 -1.25 14.21 -7.81
CA ILE A 350 -2.03 15.06 -6.93
C ILE A 350 -1.17 16.25 -6.50
N LEU A 351 -1.31 17.37 -7.16
CA LEU A 351 -0.61 18.60 -6.81
C LEU A 351 -1.43 19.39 -5.78
N CYS A 352 -1.05 19.30 -4.52
CA CYS A 352 -1.73 20.00 -3.43
C CYS A 352 -1.44 21.50 -3.42
N THR A 353 -2.50 22.30 -3.30
CA THR A 353 -2.44 23.77 -3.27
C THR A 353 -3.07 24.35 -1.99
N ASN A 354 -3.36 23.49 -1.00
CA ASN A 354 -3.94 23.90 0.27
C ASN A 354 -3.01 24.84 1.07
N ASN A 355 -3.64 25.67 1.90
CA ASN A 355 -2.97 26.70 2.69
C ASN A 355 -2.65 26.28 4.14
N GLY A 356 -2.93 25.00 4.50
CA GLY A 356 -2.67 24.47 5.84
C GLY A 356 -3.73 24.82 6.88
N THR A 357 -4.92 25.25 6.47
CA THR A 357 -6.01 25.60 7.39
C THR A 357 -7.07 24.51 7.57
N GLY A 358 -6.79 23.29 7.07
CA GLY A 358 -7.70 22.17 7.12
C GLY A 358 -8.62 22.04 5.89
N ASP A 359 -8.50 22.94 4.92
CA ASP A 359 -9.19 22.85 3.64
C ASP A 359 -8.28 22.20 2.60
N ARG A 360 -8.70 21.04 2.08
CA ARG A 360 -7.96 20.34 1.04
C ARG A 360 -8.29 20.91 -0.34
N THR A 361 -7.26 21.40 -1.02
CA THR A 361 -7.33 21.86 -2.41
C THR A 361 -6.19 21.24 -3.20
N TYR A 362 -6.47 20.71 -4.39
CA TYR A 362 -5.47 20.10 -5.25
C TYR A 362 -5.91 20.14 -6.71
N GLU A 363 -4.94 19.90 -7.58
CA GLU A 363 -5.14 19.70 -9.02
C GLU A 363 -4.61 18.32 -9.42
N SER A 364 -5.25 17.68 -10.40
CA SER A 364 -4.69 16.46 -11.00
C SER A 364 -3.61 16.88 -12.01
N SER A 365 -2.36 16.78 -11.59
CA SER A 365 -1.20 17.24 -12.35
C SER A 365 0.06 16.50 -11.95
N LEU A 366 0.96 16.25 -12.90
CA LEU A 366 2.36 15.95 -12.61
C LEU A 366 3.14 17.24 -12.36
N THR A 367 4.32 17.14 -11.76
CA THR A 367 5.29 18.24 -11.69
C THR A 367 6.35 18.11 -12.78
N GLN A 368 7.01 19.24 -13.10
CA GLN A 368 8.12 19.20 -14.06
C GLN A 368 9.30 18.34 -13.57
N ASP A 369 9.52 18.29 -12.26
CA ASP A 369 10.57 17.46 -11.65
C ASP A 369 10.30 15.98 -11.87
N GLN A 370 9.04 15.53 -11.69
CA GLN A 370 8.65 14.15 -11.99
C GLN A 370 8.88 13.78 -13.45
N LEU A 371 8.55 14.69 -14.40
CA LEU A 371 8.78 14.44 -15.81
C LEU A 371 10.27 14.38 -16.15
N THR A 372 11.08 15.22 -15.50
CA THR A 372 12.55 15.22 -15.67
C THR A 372 13.15 13.93 -15.10
N TRP A 373 12.73 13.55 -13.89
CA TRP A 373 13.13 12.29 -13.27
C TRP A 373 12.77 11.08 -14.15
N LEU A 374 11.50 11.02 -14.60
CA LEU A 374 11.03 9.91 -15.42
C LEU A 374 11.80 9.82 -16.75
N ALA A 375 12.11 10.96 -17.37
CA ALA A 375 12.94 10.99 -18.57
C ALA A 375 14.36 10.45 -18.30
N ASN A 376 14.92 10.69 -17.10
CA ASN A 376 16.22 10.17 -16.70
C ASN A 376 16.14 8.66 -16.38
N ASP A 377 15.12 8.22 -15.66
CA ASP A 377 14.90 6.81 -15.31
C ASP A 377 14.74 5.93 -16.55
N LEU A 378 13.90 6.36 -17.50
CA LEU A 378 13.65 5.62 -18.75
C LEU A 378 14.87 5.47 -19.68
N LYS A 379 15.96 6.21 -19.47
CA LYS A 379 17.23 5.99 -20.19
C LYS A 379 17.85 4.62 -19.90
N TYR A 380 17.54 4.06 -18.74
CA TYR A 380 18.07 2.78 -18.26
C TYR A 380 17.08 1.62 -18.45
N VAL A 381 15.93 1.87 -19.06
CA VAL A 381 14.88 0.86 -19.28
C VAL A 381 14.93 0.37 -20.71
N ASP A 382 15.16 -0.92 -20.90
CA ASP A 382 15.15 -1.55 -22.23
C ASP A 382 13.75 -1.43 -22.87
N LYS A 383 13.73 -1.11 -24.18
CA LYS A 383 12.48 -0.93 -24.92
C LYS A 383 11.67 -2.23 -25.12
N SER A 384 12.24 -3.39 -24.83
CA SER A 384 11.52 -4.67 -24.81
C SER A 384 10.66 -4.86 -23.57
N LYS A 385 10.90 -4.10 -22.48
CA LYS A 385 10.06 -4.14 -21.28
C LYS A 385 8.73 -3.45 -21.54
N LYS A 386 7.69 -3.93 -20.84
CA LYS A 386 6.44 -3.19 -20.74
C LYS A 386 6.48 -2.24 -19.54
N LEU A 387 5.74 -1.14 -19.65
CA LEU A 387 5.56 -0.20 -18.55
C LEU A 387 4.22 -0.46 -17.86
N VAL A 388 4.24 -0.47 -16.54
CA VAL A 388 3.03 -0.35 -15.71
C VAL A 388 3.16 0.94 -14.91
N VAL A 389 2.33 1.94 -15.26
CA VAL A 389 2.32 3.25 -14.62
C VAL A 389 1.16 3.31 -13.65
N THR A 390 1.44 3.51 -12.36
CA THR A 390 0.42 3.70 -11.33
C THR A 390 0.33 5.16 -10.93
N MET A 391 -0.89 5.65 -10.79
CA MET A 391 -1.20 6.99 -10.30
C MET A 391 -2.58 6.99 -9.65
N HIS A 392 -2.89 7.98 -8.84
CA HIS A 392 -4.16 8.02 -8.15
C HIS A 392 -5.30 8.51 -9.04
N ALA A 393 -5.28 9.76 -9.47
CA ALA A 393 -6.30 10.32 -10.34
C ALA A 393 -6.14 9.78 -11.78
N GLN A 394 -7.28 9.59 -12.45
CA GLN A 394 -7.27 9.05 -13.81
C GLN A 394 -6.55 9.99 -14.81
N MET A 395 -5.71 9.41 -15.65
CA MET A 395 -5.05 10.14 -16.75
C MET A 395 -6.06 10.60 -17.82
N TYR A 396 -7.05 9.78 -18.10
CA TYR A 396 -8.11 10.03 -19.05
C TYR A 396 -9.47 9.73 -18.44
N THR A 397 -10.49 10.46 -18.85
CA THR A 397 -11.89 10.15 -18.51
C THR A 397 -12.34 8.86 -19.20
N GLU A 398 -13.48 8.30 -18.78
CA GLU A 398 -14.16 7.19 -19.45
C GLU A 398 -14.31 7.39 -20.98
N ALA A 399 -14.50 8.63 -21.42
CA ALA A 399 -14.63 8.99 -22.83
C ALA A 399 -13.28 9.22 -23.56
N GLY A 400 -12.15 8.93 -22.91
CA GLY A 400 -10.82 9.08 -23.50
C GLY A 400 -10.30 10.52 -23.62
N LYS A 401 -10.89 11.46 -22.87
CA LYS A 401 -10.39 12.84 -22.79
C LYS A 401 -9.36 12.95 -21.67
N ALA A 402 -8.26 13.67 -21.91
CA ALA A 402 -7.29 13.99 -20.89
C ALA A 402 -7.97 14.64 -19.67
N SER A 403 -7.66 14.17 -18.47
CA SER A 403 -8.25 14.63 -17.21
C SER A 403 -7.22 15.09 -16.18
N MET A 404 -5.93 15.10 -16.53
CA MET A 404 -4.87 15.68 -15.73
C MET A 404 -3.94 16.53 -16.59
N ALA A 405 -3.23 17.48 -15.97
CA ALA A 405 -2.18 18.23 -16.66
C ALA A 405 -0.96 17.33 -16.94
N PHE A 406 -0.21 17.66 -17.99
CA PHE A 406 0.95 16.91 -18.50
C PHE A 406 0.67 15.48 -19.01
N SER A 407 -0.59 15.14 -19.31
CA SER A 407 -0.92 13.84 -19.92
C SER A 407 -0.18 13.60 -21.24
N SER A 408 -0.05 14.63 -22.09
CA SER A 408 0.65 14.52 -23.38
C SER A 408 2.15 14.40 -23.24
N GLU A 409 2.74 14.99 -22.22
CA GLU A 409 4.16 14.86 -21.89
C GLU A 409 4.47 13.44 -21.40
N LEU A 410 3.63 12.89 -20.54
CA LEU A 410 3.73 11.50 -20.08
C LEU A 410 3.59 10.52 -21.26
N GLU A 411 2.61 10.74 -22.18
CA GLU A 411 2.49 9.93 -23.39
C GLU A 411 3.76 9.92 -24.22
N LYS A 412 4.40 11.09 -24.39
CA LYS A 412 5.67 11.19 -25.14
C LYS A 412 6.79 10.41 -24.47
N LEU A 413 6.91 10.45 -23.13
CA LEU A 413 7.93 9.71 -22.39
C LEU A 413 7.70 8.19 -22.51
N CYS A 414 6.46 7.73 -22.46
CA CYS A 414 6.09 6.33 -22.62
C CYS A 414 6.16 5.84 -24.08
N SER A 415 6.38 6.73 -25.05
CA SER A 415 6.41 6.36 -26.48
C SER A 415 7.48 5.30 -26.77
N GLY A 416 7.08 4.31 -27.55
CA GLY A 416 7.92 3.16 -27.91
C GLY A 416 7.91 2.03 -26.89
N TYR A 417 7.13 2.16 -25.82
CA TYR A 417 6.79 1.05 -24.90
C TYR A 417 5.31 0.69 -25.04
N GLU A 418 4.99 -0.57 -24.77
CA GLU A 418 3.62 -0.97 -24.44
C GLU A 418 3.37 -0.62 -22.98
N THR A 419 2.36 0.21 -22.72
CA THR A 419 2.16 0.84 -21.40
C THR A 419 0.77 0.54 -20.88
N HIS A 420 0.70 0.02 -19.64
CA HIS A 420 -0.52 -0.05 -18.85
C HIS A 420 -0.56 1.09 -17.83
N VAL A 421 -1.57 1.93 -17.88
CA VAL A 421 -1.82 2.97 -16.87
C VAL A 421 -2.92 2.48 -15.94
N LEU A 422 -2.62 2.44 -14.65
CA LEU A 422 -3.54 2.04 -13.58
C LEU A 422 -3.86 3.25 -12.72
N SER A 423 -5.14 3.56 -12.57
CA SER A 423 -5.64 4.65 -11.74
C SER A 423 -6.88 4.26 -10.95
N ALA A 424 -7.32 5.12 -10.02
CA ALA A 424 -8.47 4.89 -9.14
C ALA A 424 -9.27 6.19 -8.90
N HIS A 425 -9.39 6.69 -7.66
CA HIS A 425 -9.95 7.99 -7.28
C HIS A 425 -11.44 8.16 -7.49
N THR A 426 -11.99 7.71 -8.62
CA THR A 426 -13.39 7.98 -8.98
C THR A 426 -14.39 7.05 -8.32
N HIS A 427 -13.93 5.92 -7.77
CA HIS A 427 -14.75 4.80 -7.31
C HIS A 427 -15.73 4.29 -8.37
N VAL A 428 -15.26 4.29 -9.63
CA VAL A 428 -15.97 3.82 -10.82
C VAL A 428 -15.00 3.01 -11.66
N ILE A 429 -15.42 1.86 -12.17
CA ILE A 429 -14.60 1.04 -13.05
C ILE A 429 -14.81 1.47 -14.51
N PHE A 430 -13.73 1.69 -15.24
CA PHE A 430 -13.76 1.78 -16.68
C PHE A 430 -12.42 1.40 -17.30
N ASN A 431 -12.48 0.82 -18.48
CA ASN A 431 -11.35 0.48 -19.32
C ASN A 431 -11.35 1.37 -20.56
N ASN A 432 -10.19 1.92 -20.89
CA ASN A 432 -10.03 2.79 -22.04
C ASN A 432 -8.93 2.25 -22.96
N ASP A 433 -9.34 1.60 -24.04
CA ASP A 433 -8.48 1.08 -25.10
C ASP A 433 -8.38 2.03 -26.31
N ASN A 434 -9.10 3.16 -26.30
CA ASN A 434 -9.03 4.19 -27.36
C ASN A 434 -7.64 4.77 -27.55
N LEU A 435 -6.73 4.51 -26.60
CA LEU A 435 -5.33 4.91 -26.63
C LEU A 435 -4.40 3.82 -27.19
N ALA A 436 -4.95 2.72 -27.68
CA ALA A 436 -4.17 1.60 -28.22
C ALA A 436 -3.23 2.02 -29.38
N SER A 437 -3.64 3.00 -30.19
CA SER A 437 -2.78 3.56 -31.24
C SER A 437 -1.52 4.29 -30.71
N LYS A 438 -1.51 4.62 -29.40
CA LYS A 438 -0.38 5.22 -28.67
C LYS A 438 0.41 4.18 -27.88
N GLY A 439 0.03 2.90 -27.96
CA GLY A 439 0.61 1.83 -27.13
C GLY A 439 0.18 1.89 -25.68
N ILE A 440 -0.93 2.58 -25.35
CA ILE A 440 -1.39 2.78 -23.98
C ILE A 440 -2.75 2.08 -23.77
N TYR A 441 -2.85 1.31 -22.71
CA TYR A 441 -4.10 0.80 -22.14
C TYR A 441 -4.30 1.43 -20.77
N HIS A 442 -5.44 2.11 -20.56
CA HIS A 442 -5.73 2.75 -19.29
C HIS A 442 -6.88 2.04 -18.58
N HIS A 443 -6.61 1.58 -17.37
CA HIS A 443 -7.53 0.89 -16.49
C HIS A 443 -7.77 1.73 -15.25
N ASN A 444 -9.00 2.25 -15.09
CA ASN A 444 -9.43 2.91 -13.87
C ASN A 444 -10.10 1.89 -12.96
N SER A 445 -9.46 1.58 -11.87
CA SER A 445 -9.90 0.59 -10.87
C SER A 445 -11.10 1.09 -10.08
N GLY A 446 -11.96 0.16 -9.66
CA GLY A 446 -12.89 0.41 -8.57
C GLY A 446 -12.18 0.55 -7.23
N ALA A 447 -12.95 0.72 -6.17
CA ALA A 447 -12.45 0.94 -4.83
C ALA A 447 -12.57 -0.30 -3.94
N VAL A 448 -11.53 -0.60 -3.15
CA VAL A 448 -11.59 -1.61 -2.08
C VAL A 448 -12.69 -1.26 -1.06
N CYS A 449 -12.84 0.02 -0.76
CA CYS A 449 -13.89 0.51 0.15
C CYS A 449 -15.29 0.62 -0.49
N GLY A 450 -15.40 0.40 -1.81
CA GLY A 450 -16.63 0.68 -2.56
C GLY A 450 -17.05 2.15 -2.41
N THR A 451 -18.23 2.40 -1.87
CA THR A 451 -18.72 3.75 -1.52
C THR A 451 -18.31 4.10 -0.09
N TRP A 452 -16.99 4.30 0.14
CA TRP A 452 -16.42 4.70 1.45
C TRP A 452 -16.95 3.87 2.62
N TRP A 453 -17.07 2.55 2.44
CA TRP A 453 -17.57 1.57 3.40
C TRP A 453 -19.07 1.69 3.78
N TRP A 454 -19.80 2.64 3.19
CA TRP A 454 -21.19 2.90 3.57
C TRP A 454 -22.15 1.78 3.19
N THR A 455 -22.02 1.19 2.01
CA THR A 455 -22.93 0.12 1.58
C THR A 455 -22.80 -1.10 2.48
N GLY A 456 -21.57 -1.47 2.85
CA GLY A 456 -21.30 -2.55 3.80
C GLY A 456 -21.68 -2.23 5.25
N LYS A 457 -21.64 -0.94 5.65
CA LYS A 457 -22.16 -0.49 6.94
C LYS A 457 -23.67 -0.72 7.03
N TYR A 458 -24.43 -0.40 5.98
CA TYR A 458 -25.89 -0.58 5.96
C TYR A 458 -26.30 -2.03 5.71
N THR A 459 -25.53 -2.75 4.93
CA THR A 459 -25.79 -4.16 4.61
C THR A 459 -24.47 -4.92 4.63
N SER A 460 -24.27 -5.70 5.68
CA SER A 460 -23.04 -6.46 5.88
C SER A 460 -22.67 -7.26 4.62
N ARG A 461 -21.39 -7.23 4.25
CA ARG A 461 -20.82 -7.88 3.08
C ARG A 461 -21.29 -7.34 1.72
N LEU A 462 -22.06 -6.28 1.65
CA LEU A 462 -22.45 -5.62 0.41
C LEU A 462 -21.57 -4.39 0.17
N GLY A 463 -20.38 -4.60 -0.40
CA GLY A 463 -19.53 -3.52 -0.89
C GLY A 463 -19.90 -3.18 -2.34
N LEU A 464 -20.24 -1.92 -2.61
CA LEU A 464 -20.53 -1.42 -3.96
C LEU A 464 -19.79 -0.13 -4.23
N CYS A 465 -19.19 -0.04 -5.42
CA CYS A 465 -18.71 1.21 -6.01
C CYS A 465 -19.87 2.06 -6.53
N LYS A 466 -19.60 3.32 -6.87
CA LYS A 466 -20.62 4.29 -7.30
C LYS A 466 -21.34 3.92 -8.59
N ASP A 467 -20.73 3.12 -9.44
CA ASP A 467 -21.26 2.55 -10.68
C ASP A 467 -22.06 1.26 -10.48
N GLY A 468 -22.17 0.79 -9.23
CA GLY A 468 -22.81 -0.46 -8.88
C GLY A 468 -21.92 -1.69 -9.04
N SER A 469 -20.69 -1.57 -9.50
CA SER A 469 -19.72 -2.66 -9.46
C SER A 469 -19.42 -3.07 -8.01
N PRO A 470 -19.00 -4.32 -7.73
CA PRO A 470 -18.65 -4.72 -6.38
C PRO A 470 -17.37 -4.03 -5.92
N ALA A 471 -17.28 -3.74 -4.62
CA ALA A 471 -16.02 -3.44 -3.96
C ALA A 471 -15.06 -4.63 -4.12
N GLY A 472 -13.79 -4.36 -4.38
CA GLY A 472 -12.83 -5.42 -4.63
C GLY A 472 -11.48 -4.87 -5.07
N TYR A 473 -10.70 -5.74 -5.67
CA TYR A 473 -9.35 -5.46 -6.14
C TYR A 473 -9.08 -6.26 -7.42
N TYR A 474 -7.97 -5.97 -8.08
CA TYR A 474 -7.60 -6.74 -9.27
C TYR A 474 -6.46 -7.70 -8.99
N VAL A 475 -6.52 -8.84 -9.65
CA VAL A 475 -5.45 -9.83 -9.70
C VAL A 475 -4.90 -9.82 -11.12
N TYR A 476 -3.67 -9.35 -11.25
CA TYR A 476 -2.91 -9.33 -12.49
C TYR A 476 -1.95 -10.53 -12.49
N GLU A 477 -1.95 -11.29 -13.57
CA GLU A 477 -1.00 -12.36 -13.82
C GLU A 477 -0.01 -11.87 -14.87
N MET A 478 1.27 -11.79 -14.47
CA MET A 478 2.39 -11.40 -15.34
C MET A 478 3.18 -12.66 -15.70
N ASN A 479 3.25 -12.99 -16.99
CA ASN A 479 4.06 -14.08 -17.51
C ASN A 479 5.05 -13.48 -18.53
N GLY A 480 6.26 -13.17 -18.07
CA GLY A 480 7.19 -12.35 -18.83
C GLY A 480 6.59 -10.98 -19.14
N THR A 481 6.24 -10.72 -20.39
CA THR A 481 5.56 -9.49 -20.83
C THR A 481 4.06 -9.67 -21.08
N ASP A 482 3.51 -10.89 -20.94
CA ASP A 482 2.07 -11.11 -21.09
C ASP A 482 1.34 -10.69 -19.80
N ILE A 483 0.38 -9.78 -19.94
CA ILE A 483 -0.36 -9.18 -18.83
C ILE A 483 -1.83 -9.60 -18.95
N LYS A 484 -2.34 -10.33 -17.93
CA LYS A 484 -3.76 -10.68 -17.80
C LYS A 484 -4.28 -10.20 -16.46
N TRP A 485 -5.54 -9.83 -16.39
CA TRP A 485 -6.14 -9.38 -15.14
C TRP A 485 -7.59 -9.80 -15.01
N ARG A 486 -8.06 -9.84 -13.78
CA ARG A 486 -9.47 -10.02 -13.44
C ARG A 486 -9.83 -9.23 -12.19
N LEU A 487 -11.02 -8.65 -12.18
CA LEU A 487 -11.61 -8.12 -10.96
C LEU A 487 -11.88 -9.27 -9.97
N LYS A 488 -11.42 -9.13 -8.74
CA LYS A 488 -11.76 -10.00 -7.61
C LYS A 488 -12.70 -9.25 -6.66
N PRO A 489 -14.01 -9.48 -6.73
CA PRO A 489 -14.94 -8.91 -5.76
C PRO A 489 -14.67 -9.46 -4.36
N THR A 490 -14.56 -8.59 -3.36
CA THR A 490 -14.31 -9.00 -1.98
C THR A 490 -15.38 -9.97 -1.47
N GLY A 491 -14.95 -11.14 -1.00
CA GLY A 491 -15.81 -12.19 -0.47
C GLY A 491 -16.66 -12.92 -1.51
N ARG A 492 -16.34 -12.81 -2.81
CA ARG A 492 -17.02 -13.49 -3.90
C ARG A 492 -16.03 -14.13 -4.85
N ASP A 493 -16.52 -15.11 -5.62
CA ASP A 493 -15.76 -15.75 -6.67
C ASP A 493 -15.55 -14.83 -7.88
N PHE A 494 -14.50 -15.09 -8.68
CA PHE A 494 -14.22 -14.38 -9.93
C PHE A 494 -15.35 -14.45 -10.96
N SER A 495 -16.20 -15.47 -10.87
CA SER A 495 -17.37 -15.64 -11.75
C SER A 495 -18.43 -14.55 -11.54
N HIS A 496 -18.38 -13.80 -10.42
CA HIS A 496 -19.25 -12.65 -10.20
C HIS A 496 -18.79 -11.43 -10.99
N ALA A 497 -18.82 -11.52 -12.32
CA ALA A 497 -18.33 -10.51 -13.25
C ALA A 497 -19.42 -9.57 -13.78
N PHE A 498 -20.70 -9.89 -13.56
CA PHE A 498 -21.83 -9.05 -13.95
C PHE A 498 -23.05 -9.29 -13.04
N ARG A 499 -24.03 -8.40 -13.15
CA ARG A 499 -25.29 -8.48 -12.39
C ARG A 499 -26.47 -8.11 -13.28
N THR A 500 -27.56 -8.89 -13.21
CA THR A 500 -28.77 -8.70 -14.04
C THR A 500 -29.94 -8.18 -13.20
N TYR A 501 -30.79 -7.35 -13.80
CA TYR A 501 -31.93 -6.73 -13.19
C TYR A 501 -33.17 -6.86 -14.05
N ASP A 502 -34.28 -7.36 -13.47
CA ASP A 502 -35.59 -7.33 -14.10
C ASP A 502 -36.24 -5.97 -13.90
N ARG A 503 -36.31 -5.17 -14.97
CA ARG A 503 -36.86 -3.81 -14.87
C ARG A 503 -38.32 -3.80 -14.43
N ASN A 504 -39.10 -4.84 -14.76
CA ASN A 504 -40.49 -4.95 -14.34
C ASN A 504 -40.63 -5.08 -12.81
N SER A 505 -39.59 -5.53 -12.12
CA SER A 505 -39.58 -5.75 -10.66
C SER A 505 -38.98 -4.59 -9.86
N ILE A 506 -38.56 -3.50 -10.53
CA ILE A 506 -37.88 -2.39 -9.85
C ILE A 506 -38.79 -1.17 -9.77
N VAL A 507 -39.12 -0.76 -8.54
CA VAL A 507 -39.85 0.49 -8.24
C VAL A 507 -39.19 1.14 -7.02
N LEU A 508 -38.24 2.06 -7.24
CA LEU A 508 -37.47 2.73 -6.20
C LEU A 508 -38.16 4.01 -5.73
N THR A 509 -39.24 3.87 -5.01
CA THR A 509 -39.92 4.99 -4.34
C THR A 509 -39.48 5.12 -2.89
N ALA A 510 -39.67 6.29 -2.28
CA ALA A 510 -39.39 6.49 -0.87
C ALA A 510 -40.27 5.57 -0.01
N ALA A 511 -41.54 5.34 -0.37
CA ALA A 511 -42.42 4.40 0.30
C ALA A 511 -41.85 2.98 0.38
N ASN A 512 -41.17 2.51 -0.68
CA ASN A 512 -40.65 1.15 -0.74
C ASN A 512 -39.25 1.00 -0.09
N PHE A 513 -38.41 2.03 -0.16
CA PHE A 513 -36.98 1.90 0.20
C PHE A 513 -36.50 2.90 1.27
N ALA A 514 -37.25 3.96 1.53
CA ALA A 514 -36.90 5.03 2.47
C ALA A 514 -38.16 5.52 3.24
N SER A 515 -38.95 4.60 3.78
CA SER A 515 -40.24 4.88 4.42
C SER A 515 -40.16 5.79 5.66
N GLY A 516 -38.98 5.93 6.28
CA GLY A 516 -38.70 6.89 7.36
C GLY A 516 -38.33 8.29 6.89
N ALA A 517 -38.21 8.50 5.57
CA ALA A 517 -37.85 9.80 5.03
C ALA A 517 -38.96 10.83 5.17
N ASN A 518 -38.64 12.05 5.61
CA ASN A 518 -39.57 13.18 5.53
C ASN A 518 -39.79 13.58 4.04
N SER A 519 -40.77 14.47 3.79
CA SER A 519 -41.15 14.85 2.42
C SER A 519 -39.98 15.36 1.57
N THR A 520 -39.06 16.12 2.17
CA THR A 520 -37.88 16.66 1.47
C THR A 520 -36.89 15.54 1.12
N SER A 521 -36.59 14.66 2.06
CA SER A 521 -35.67 13.52 1.83
C SER A 521 -36.27 12.52 0.83
N ALA A 522 -37.55 12.24 0.92
CA ALA A 522 -38.30 11.40 -0.01
C ALA A 522 -38.19 11.94 -1.46
N SER A 523 -38.51 13.23 -1.64
CA SER A 523 -38.41 13.90 -2.96
C SER A 523 -37.00 13.88 -3.53
N LYS A 524 -35.95 14.11 -2.71
CA LYS A 524 -34.56 14.05 -3.15
C LYS A 524 -34.16 12.63 -3.59
N PHE A 525 -34.55 11.60 -2.83
CA PHE A 525 -34.30 10.21 -3.19
C PHE A 525 -34.96 9.86 -4.53
N GLU A 526 -36.25 10.13 -4.68
CA GLU A 526 -36.99 9.81 -5.90
C GLU A 526 -36.47 10.59 -7.13
N SER A 527 -36.03 11.83 -6.93
CA SER A 527 -35.34 12.59 -7.97
C SER A 527 -34.03 11.91 -8.40
N SER A 528 -33.22 11.45 -7.44
CA SER A 528 -31.99 10.72 -7.74
C SER A 528 -32.25 9.38 -8.43
N ALA A 529 -33.30 8.68 -8.03
CA ALA A 529 -33.71 7.37 -8.54
C ALA A 529 -34.67 7.46 -9.75
N SER A 530 -34.84 8.60 -10.38
CA SER A 530 -35.91 8.91 -11.35
C SER A 530 -36.08 7.90 -12.50
N SER A 531 -35.01 7.23 -12.94
CA SER A 531 -35.10 6.14 -13.94
C SER A 531 -35.79 4.86 -13.44
N TRP A 532 -36.03 4.75 -12.13
CA TRP A 532 -36.47 3.53 -11.46
C TRP A 532 -37.73 3.70 -10.58
N THR A 533 -38.31 4.91 -10.50
CA THR A 533 -39.44 5.20 -9.60
C THR A 533 -40.79 4.71 -10.11
N SER A 534 -40.97 4.65 -11.41
CA SER A 534 -42.23 4.22 -12.03
C SER A 534 -42.21 2.73 -12.35
N PRO A 535 -43.35 2.02 -12.23
CA PRO A 535 -43.50 0.68 -12.76
C PRO A 535 -43.19 0.65 -14.26
N ASP A 536 -42.61 -0.44 -14.73
CA ASP A 536 -42.32 -0.68 -16.15
C ASP A 536 -42.79 -2.06 -16.55
N SER A 537 -43.50 -2.17 -17.64
CA SER A 537 -44.01 -3.43 -18.22
C SER A 537 -43.45 -3.72 -19.61
N ASN A 538 -42.41 -3.00 -20.02
CA ASN A 538 -41.81 -3.16 -21.36
C ASN A 538 -40.91 -4.40 -21.48
N ASN A 539 -40.76 -5.18 -20.41
CA ASN A 539 -39.96 -6.39 -20.32
C ASN A 539 -38.45 -6.18 -20.55
N TYR A 540 -37.94 -4.99 -20.23
CA TYR A 540 -36.50 -4.77 -20.27
C TYR A 540 -35.78 -5.51 -19.14
N VAL A 541 -34.63 -6.11 -19.48
CA VAL A 541 -33.65 -6.65 -18.54
C VAL A 541 -32.38 -5.80 -18.65
N TYR A 542 -31.97 -5.22 -17.56
CA TYR A 542 -30.70 -4.48 -17.45
C TYR A 542 -29.62 -5.39 -16.91
N PHE A 543 -28.39 -5.16 -17.34
CA PHE A 543 -27.25 -5.86 -16.77
C PHE A 543 -26.03 -4.96 -16.73
N ASN A 544 -25.31 -5.07 -15.62
CA ASN A 544 -24.09 -4.32 -15.31
C ASN A 544 -22.91 -5.28 -15.42
N VAL A 545 -22.01 -5.08 -16.39
CA VAL A 545 -20.80 -5.89 -16.63
C VAL A 545 -19.60 -5.14 -16.07
N PHE A 546 -19.14 -5.52 -14.89
CA PHE A 546 -18.35 -4.68 -14.00
C PHE A 546 -17.01 -4.18 -14.57
N ASP A 547 -16.27 -5.03 -15.26
CA ASP A 547 -14.94 -4.73 -15.82
C ASP A 547 -14.94 -4.73 -17.37
N TYR A 548 -16.08 -4.40 -17.97
CA TYR A 548 -16.25 -4.46 -19.41
C TYR A 548 -15.26 -3.57 -20.15
N ASP A 549 -14.66 -4.11 -21.20
CA ASP A 549 -14.01 -3.34 -22.25
C ASP A 549 -14.55 -3.74 -23.64
N PRO A 550 -14.30 -2.94 -24.70
CA PRO A 550 -14.88 -3.20 -26.03
C PRO A 550 -14.48 -4.52 -26.67
N SER A 551 -13.41 -5.19 -26.20
CA SER A 551 -12.98 -6.49 -26.70
C SER A 551 -13.79 -7.65 -26.14
N TRP A 552 -14.59 -7.43 -25.08
CA TRP A 552 -15.45 -8.46 -24.50
C TRP A 552 -16.61 -8.79 -25.43
N THR A 553 -17.03 -10.05 -25.45
CA THR A 553 -18.21 -10.45 -26.19
C THR A 553 -19.39 -10.70 -25.25
N ILE A 554 -20.56 -10.22 -25.66
CA ILE A 554 -21.82 -10.38 -24.92
C ILE A 554 -22.81 -11.13 -25.81
N GLU A 555 -23.24 -12.29 -25.36
CA GLU A 555 -24.28 -13.08 -25.98
C GLU A 555 -25.48 -13.15 -25.04
N VAL A 556 -26.65 -12.73 -25.50
CA VAL A 556 -27.90 -12.81 -24.73
C VAL A 556 -28.92 -13.53 -25.58
N THR A 557 -29.57 -14.56 -25.03
CA THR A 557 -30.57 -15.34 -25.75
C THR A 557 -31.84 -15.54 -24.93
N GLU A 558 -32.96 -15.70 -25.64
CA GLU A 558 -34.26 -16.10 -25.12
C GLU A 558 -34.75 -17.30 -25.91
N ASN A 559 -34.97 -18.44 -25.26
CA ASN A 559 -35.34 -19.72 -25.92
C ASN A 559 -34.42 -20.05 -27.11
N GLY A 560 -33.12 -19.82 -26.97
CA GLY A 560 -32.12 -20.07 -28.01
C GLY A 560 -32.04 -19.00 -29.13
N THR A 561 -32.93 -17.99 -29.11
CA THR A 561 -32.93 -16.89 -30.07
C THR A 561 -32.11 -15.70 -29.53
N ALA A 562 -31.15 -15.21 -30.31
CA ALA A 562 -30.31 -14.08 -29.91
C ALA A 562 -31.13 -12.79 -29.73
N LEU A 563 -30.89 -12.09 -28.64
CA LEU A 563 -31.46 -10.77 -28.35
C LEU A 563 -30.43 -9.68 -28.63
N LYS A 564 -30.89 -8.57 -29.22
CA LYS A 564 -30.07 -7.38 -29.42
C LYS A 564 -29.99 -6.60 -28.10
N TYR A 565 -28.79 -6.37 -27.61
CA TYR A 565 -28.54 -5.50 -26.47
C TYR A 565 -28.09 -4.10 -26.90
N GLU A 566 -28.26 -3.14 -26.03
CA GLU A 566 -27.80 -1.75 -26.19
C GLU A 566 -27.19 -1.21 -24.89
N LYS A 567 -26.17 -0.36 -25.00
CA LYS A 567 -25.62 0.38 -23.84
C LYS A 567 -26.61 1.44 -23.39
N VAL A 568 -26.66 1.66 -22.07
CA VAL A 568 -27.53 2.67 -21.45
C VAL A 568 -26.77 3.46 -20.40
N THR A 569 -27.09 4.75 -20.29
CA THR A 569 -26.48 5.63 -19.28
C THR A 569 -27.46 5.84 -18.13
N VAL A 570 -27.36 5.02 -17.10
CA VAL A 570 -28.23 5.05 -15.92
C VAL A 570 -27.42 4.88 -14.63
N LYS A 571 -28.00 5.25 -13.51
CA LYS A 571 -27.51 4.89 -12.18
C LYS A 571 -27.87 3.45 -11.87
N ASP A 572 -26.96 2.71 -11.24
CA ASP A 572 -27.21 1.34 -10.81
C ASP A 572 -28.32 1.29 -9.71
N PRO A 573 -29.38 0.49 -9.88
CA PRO A 573 -30.50 0.49 -8.94
C PRO A 573 -30.13 -0.10 -7.59
N LEU A 574 -29.17 -1.05 -7.53
CA LEU A 574 -28.75 -1.64 -6.25
C LEU A 574 -27.95 -0.64 -5.41
N HIS A 575 -27.07 0.17 -6.03
CA HIS A 575 -26.40 1.25 -5.32
C HIS A 575 -27.37 2.27 -4.76
N LEU A 576 -28.36 2.72 -5.57
CA LEU A 576 -29.41 3.64 -5.12
C LEU A 576 -30.15 3.10 -3.90
N ALA A 577 -30.53 1.82 -3.91
CA ALA A 577 -31.25 1.18 -2.80
C ALA A 577 -30.35 0.95 -1.58
N ALA A 578 -29.10 0.52 -1.78
CA ALA A 578 -28.20 0.13 -0.70
C ALA A 578 -27.55 1.32 0.02
N TYR A 579 -27.41 2.47 -0.65
CA TYR A 579 -26.80 3.66 -0.07
C TYR A 579 -27.75 4.85 0.01
N GLU A 580 -28.20 5.39 -1.13
CA GLU A 580 -28.95 6.65 -1.14
C GLU A 580 -30.29 6.53 -0.40
N ALA A 581 -31.06 5.47 -0.66
CA ALA A 581 -32.30 5.21 0.06
C ALA A 581 -32.09 5.13 1.57
N LYS A 582 -31.02 4.48 2.03
CA LYS A 582 -30.69 4.36 3.45
C LYS A 582 -30.38 5.71 4.09
N ARG A 583 -29.57 6.53 3.41
CA ARG A 583 -29.22 7.88 3.88
C ARG A 583 -30.47 8.77 3.99
N TYR A 584 -31.30 8.81 2.96
CA TYR A 584 -32.53 9.60 2.97
C TYR A 584 -33.56 9.06 3.96
N ASN A 585 -33.60 7.75 4.19
CA ASN A 585 -34.46 7.15 5.25
C ASN A 585 -34.09 7.64 6.66
N GLU A 586 -32.80 7.96 6.88
CA GLU A 586 -32.30 8.59 8.11
C GLU A 586 -32.50 10.13 8.13
N ASN A 587 -33.10 10.71 7.09
CA ASN A 587 -33.20 12.15 6.85
C ASN A 587 -31.84 12.85 6.77
N ALA A 588 -30.80 12.11 6.40
CA ALA A 588 -29.44 12.60 6.17
C ALA A 588 -29.21 12.79 4.68
N THR A 589 -28.76 13.98 4.27
CA THR A 589 -28.37 14.22 2.88
C THR A 589 -27.06 13.47 2.58
N PRO A 590 -27.03 12.60 1.56
CA PRO A 590 -25.77 11.99 1.12
C PRO A 590 -24.77 13.05 0.66
N THR A 591 -23.49 12.83 0.90
CA THR A 591 -22.41 13.62 0.30
C THR A 591 -22.46 13.46 -1.22
N SER A 592 -22.33 14.55 -1.96
CA SER A 592 -22.47 14.54 -3.42
C SER A 592 -21.49 13.60 -4.13
N SER A 593 -20.25 13.51 -3.64
CA SER A 593 -19.23 12.59 -4.15
C SER A 593 -19.57 11.11 -3.96
N PHE A 594 -20.50 10.76 -3.05
CA PHE A 594 -20.89 9.37 -2.76
C PHE A 594 -22.14 8.90 -3.52
N LEU A 595 -22.80 9.80 -4.24
CA LEU A 595 -23.98 9.46 -5.01
C LEU A 595 -23.64 8.49 -6.15
N ALA A 596 -24.62 7.65 -6.53
CA ALA A 596 -24.51 6.77 -7.68
C ALA A 596 -24.10 7.54 -8.94
N SER A 597 -23.11 7.03 -9.65
CA SER A 597 -22.65 7.57 -10.92
C SER A 597 -23.53 7.08 -12.07
N LYS A 598 -23.78 7.95 -13.05
CA LYS A 598 -24.29 7.52 -14.35
C LYS A 598 -23.11 7.10 -15.19
N VAL A 599 -22.99 5.80 -15.46
CA VAL A 599 -21.94 5.25 -16.32
C VAL A 599 -22.51 4.85 -17.67
N ALA A 600 -21.72 5.04 -18.70
CA ALA A 600 -22.09 4.72 -20.08
C ALA A 600 -21.27 3.53 -20.64
N SER A 601 -20.23 3.08 -19.92
CA SER A 601 -19.28 2.08 -20.40
C SER A 601 -19.79 0.65 -20.27
N HIS A 602 -20.47 0.30 -19.18
CA HIS A 602 -20.64 -1.10 -18.81
C HIS A 602 -22.05 -1.50 -18.33
N ILE A 603 -23.06 -0.61 -18.45
CA ILE A 603 -24.47 -0.97 -18.21
C ILE A 603 -25.20 -1.11 -19.56
N PHE A 604 -25.91 -2.22 -19.69
CA PHE A 604 -26.62 -2.62 -20.90
C PHE A 604 -28.05 -2.98 -20.60
N ARG A 605 -28.89 -3.08 -21.65
CA ARG A 605 -30.23 -3.68 -21.56
C ARG A 605 -30.57 -4.49 -22.79
N VAL A 606 -31.47 -5.46 -22.61
CA VAL A 606 -32.14 -6.21 -23.66
C VAL A 606 -33.66 -6.14 -23.45
N LYS A 607 -34.42 -6.33 -24.52
CA LYS A 607 -35.88 -6.45 -24.43
C LYS A 607 -36.28 -7.92 -24.57
N ALA A 608 -36.89 -8.49 -23.53
CA ALA A 608 -37.47 -9.82 -23.54
C ALA A 608 -38.86 -9.82 -24.18
N SER A 609 -39.30 -11.00 -24.69
CA SER A 609 -40.60 -11.15 -25.32
C SER A 609 -41.76 -11.13 -24.32
N SER A 610 -41.53 -11.58 -23.07
CA SER A 610 -42.56 -11.61 -22.02
C SER A 610 -41.99 -11.29 -20.64
N ALA A 611 -42.86 -11.08 -19.67
CA ALA A 611 -42.49 -10.82 -18.27
C ALA A 611 -41.96 -12.07 -17.54
N THR A 612 -42.17 -13.25 -18.09
CA THR A 612 -41.86 -14.54 -17.46
C THR A 612 -40.82 -15.37 -18.22
N SER A 613 -40.32 -14.87 -19.35
CA SER A 613 -39.30 -15.57 -20.15
C SER A 613 -37.96 -15.63 -19.41
N THR A 614 -37.28 -16.76 -19.53
CA THR A 614 -35.91 -16.92 -19.05
C THR A 614 -34.93 -16.33 -20.07
N ILE A 615 -33.97 -15.56 -19.57
CA ILE A 615 -32.93 -14.93 -20.41
C ILE A 615 -31.58 -15.56 -20.04
N GLU A 616 -30.90 -16.06 -21.05
CA GLU A 616 -29.58 -16.66 -20.91
C GLU A 616 -28.52 -15.63 -21.27
N PHE A 617 -27.55 -15.44 -20.36
CA PHE A 617 -26.41 -14.56 -20.55
C PHE A 617 -25.15 -15.39 -20.68
N LYS A 618 -24.31 -15.08 -21.65
CA LYS A 618 -22.95 -15.55 -21.78
C LYS A 618 -22.06 -14.37 -22.13
N ILE A 619 -21.12 -14.05 -21.24
CA ILE A 619 -20.19 -12.95 -21.38
C ILE A 619 -18.79 -13.54 -21.38
N THR A 620 -17.98 -13.19 -22.38
CA THR A 620 -16.61 -13.66 -22.50
C THR A 620 -15.68 -12.46 -22.45
N ASP A 621 -14.73 -12.45 -21.51
CA ASP A 621 -13.76 -11.37 -21.38
C ASP A 621 -12.66 -11.47 -22.45
N ARG A 622 -11.78 -10.47 -22.50
CA ARG A 622 -10.67 -10.40 -23.46
C ARG A 622 -9.66 -11.56 -23.34
N PHE A 623 -9.66 -12.30 -22.23
CA PHE A 623 -8.75 -13.41 -21.96
C PHE A 623 -9.42 -14.77 -22.20
N GLY A 624 -10.68 -14.79 -22.62
CA GLY A 624 -11.45 -16.00 -22.91
C GLY A 624 -12.15 -16.62 -21.70
N ASN A 625 -12.17 -15.95 -20.53
CA ASN A 625 -12.97 -16.41 -19.41
C ASN A 625 -14.46 -16.20 -19.69
N VAL A 626 -15.27 -17.20 -19.40
CA VAL A 626 -16.70 -17.21 -19.70
C VAL A 626 -17.52 -17.11 -18.43
N TYR A 627 -18.43 -16.15 -18.38
CA TYR A 627 -19.37 -15.90 -17.29
C TYR A 627 -20.80 -16.08 -17.77
N THR A 628 -21.61 -16.86 -17.04
CA THR A 628 -22.97 -17.20 -17.47
C THR A 628 -23.99 -16.99 -16.37
N GLU A 629 -25.21 -16.59 -16.75
CA GLU A 629 -26.38 -16.56 -15.87
C GLU A 629 -27.62 -16.99 -16.66
N SER A 630 -28.41 -17.91 -16.10
CA SER A 630 -29.77 -18.22 -16.53
C SER A 630 -30.75 -17.43 -15.65
N MET A 631 -31.20 -16.29 -16.16
CA MET A 631 -32.07 -15.37 -15.43
C MET A 631 -33.54 -15.76 -15.60
N LYS A 632 -34.10 -16.43 -14.60
CA LYS A 632 -35.54 -16.69 -14.51
C LYS A 632 -36.30 -15.41 -14.14
N ARG A 633 -37.43 -15.14 -14.78
CA ARG A 633 -38.26 -13.97 -14.52
C ARG A 633 -39.68 -14.40 -14.05
N PRO A 634 -40.36 -13.60 -13.20
CA PRO A 634 -39.88 -12.34 -12.63
C PRO A 634 -38.75 -12.54 -11.64
N LYS A 635 -37.69 -11.70 -11.72
CA LYS A 635 -36.56 -11.68 -10.77
C LYS A 635 -36.82 -10.56 -9.77
N THR A 636 -37.10 -10.93 -8.52
CA THR A 636 -37.39 -9.98 -7.44
C THR A 636 -36.22 -9.04 -7.21
N PHE A 637 -36.50 -7.75 -7.06
CA PHE A 637 -35.52 -6.75 -6.66
C PHE A 637 -35.62 -6.47 -5.15
N SER A 638 -34.57 -6.79 -4.42
CA SER A 638 -34.36 -6.38 -3.04
C SER A 638 -32.86 -6.40 -2.73
N ILE A 639 -32.40 -5.63 -1.75
CA ILE A 639 -30.99 -5.62 -1.36
C ILE A 639 -30.55 -7.05 -0.95
N SER A 640 -31.37 -7.78 -0.22
CA SER A 640 -31.06 -9.15 0.23
C SER A 640 -30.97 -10.16 -0.92
N ALA A 641 -31.72 -9.98 -1.99
CA ALA A 641 -31.65 -10.89 -3.17
C ALA A 641 -30.31 -10.79 -3.90
N TYR A 642 -29.64 -9.64 -3.80
CA TYR A 642 -28.35 -9.35 -4.45
C TYR A 642 -27.14 -9.44 -3.50
N ASN A 643 -27.36 -9.73 -2.22
CA ASN A 643 -26.32 -9.88 -1.20
C ASN A 643 -26.12 -11.36 -0.82
N LYS A 644 -26.12 -12.25 -1.79
CA LYS A 644 -25.92 -13.71 -1.57
C LYS A 644 -24.48 -14.09 -1.76
#